data_ea66400459c39a28b22008438745cbb7
#
_entry.id   ea66400459c39a28b22008438745cbb7
#
_cell.length_a   1.000
_cell.length_b   1.000
_cell.length_c   1.000
_cell.angle_alpha   90.00
_cell.angle_beta   90.00
_cell.angle_gamma   90.00
#
_symmetry.space_group_name_H-M   'P 1'
#
loop_
_entity.id
_entity.type
_entity.pdbx_description
1 polymer ?
#
loop_
_entity_poly.entity_id
_entity_poly.type
_entity_poly.pdbx_seq_one_letter_code
_entity_poly.pdbx_strand_id
1 'polypeptide(L)'
;MGYSIKHSAAGNTRRKNSKIIREKAAQIAFERGSAPSTKRHRSVLVDGNKHENNSEEVDYIKDGSFMSFSKGLQHDPKTGFPVPGAVSEYRNAVVSGDVRKFDAIDVGNRSKTKSKNQSKSKKEAKLKWTYHNELLSKMSIGDQHRRWESPTAGFVYELQGPDAQAVTMPPAPTLVGRKKGQAGEELTAEMAEVYLFALLRDVPFASFSNACGLVGQDKIDRAVRVLRKLPFYNNGGNADRARPSLPTRANVLRGQTPGEELGPYLSQFMLLGDSHLGAFNQPAAGMLQYGSINIDHRVRVAHPNKDYMTHWDEWLDVQHGANVRDTQTYVSRGDGPAFRFIATPRDMATYVHFDALYEAYLNACIWLLNSGAPVDKGFSSSFAKTRSTEGFALFGGPHILTLVTEVATRALTAVRYQKFNNHLRARPEVLAARIAAVDGGAGLSSSASKAIGPMHNMLSDIGLLDWVKEHNENQNQREPIKQYLSGKKSGLSSRNDLPLLPMAFAEGSPMHPAYGAGHATVAGACVTMLKAFFDEDAELIINANGRHQAVLPEFGKTDQCPICYEPSNNGAELRQSSSPNKLKVGHELNKLAANISIGRNMSGVHYYTDYIESMRMGEAIAIGILEEQALTYTYANSFSMSFTTFDNLLCEISSKPLKGQCSVTFSDKSANVPA
;
A
#
# COMPACT_ATOMS: atom_id res chain seq x y z
N MET A 1 -40.86 6.00 23.47
CA MET A 1 -41.06 4.65 24.01
C MET A 1 -39.73 3.94 23.94
N GLY A 2 -39.15 3.61 25.09
CA GLY A 2 -37.91 2.86 25.11
C GLY A 2 -38.10 1.51 24.44
N TYR A 3 -37.20 1.14 23.56
CA TYR A 3 -37.17 -0.18 22.95
C TYR A 3 -36.82 -1.17 24.03
N SER A 4 -37.83 -1.74 24.65
CA SER A 4 -37.63 -2.93 25.46
C SER A 4 -37.29 -4.04 24.49
N ILE A 5 -36.01 -4.32 24.33
CA ILE A 5 -35.57 -5.61 23.80
C ILE A 5 -36.11 -6.62 24.83
N LYS A 6 -37.29 -7.17 24.54
CA LYS A 6 -37.79 -8.29 25.33
C LYS A 6 -36.76 -9.40 25.13
N HIS A 7 -35.97 -9.67 26.15
CA HIS A 7 -34.93 -10.72 26.15
C HIS A 7 -35.51 -12.11 25.76
N SER A 8 -36.82 -12.24 25.72
CA SER A 8 -37.58 -13.43 25.36
C SER A 8 -38.21 -13.38 23.95
N ALA A 9 -37.79 -12.45 23.07
CA ALA A 9 -38.36 -12.39 21.72
C ALA A 9 -38.15 -13.72 20.99
N ALA A 10 -39.24 -14.30 20.49
CA ALA A 10 -39.22 -15.53 19.72
C ALA A 10 -38.22 -15.45 18.55
N GLY A 11 -37.61 -16.58 18.16
CA GLY A 11 -36.60 -16.65 17.10
C GLY A 11 -37.08 -16.01 15.79
N ASN A 12 -38.35 -16.15 15.46
CA ASN A 12 -38.94 -15.52 14.25
C ASN A 12 -38.94 -13.98 14.35
N THR A 13 -39.18 -13.41 15.49
CA THR A 13 -39.14 -11.94 15.72
C THR A 13 -37.70 -11.43 15.53
N ARG A 14 -36.71 -12.13 16.09
CA ARG A 14 -35.29 -11.77 15.92
C ARG A 14 -34.85 -11.85 14.46
N ARG A 15 -35.24 -12.89 13.73
CA ARG A 15 -34.97 -13.03 12.30
C ARG A 15 -35.61 -11.92 11.48
N LYS A 16 -36.88 -11.55 11.79
CA LYS A 16 -37.57 -10.45 11.15
C LYS A 16 -36.85 -9.11 11.36
N ASN A 17 -36.43 -8.82 12.58
CA ASN A 17 -35.69 -7.60 12.89
C ASN A 17 -34.34 -7.57 12.17
N SER A 18 -33.62 -8.68 12.15
CA SER A 18 -32.35 -8.79 11.41
C SER A 18 -32.54 -8.60 9.91
N LYS A 19 -33.63 -9.12 9.32
CA LYS A 19 -33.96 -8.88 7.90
C LYS A 19 -34.19 -7.39 7.63
N ILE A 20 -35.01 -6.71 8.45
CA ILE A 20 -35.30 -5.28 8.29
C ILE A 20 -34.03 -4.44 8.33
N ILE A 21 -33.12 -4.71 9.28
CA ILE A 21 -31.85 -3.98 9.40
C ILE A 21 -30.98 -4.19 8.15
N ARG A 22 -30.88 -5.44 7.65
CA ARG A 22 -30.08 -5.74 6.46
C ARG A 22 -30.66 -5.11 5.20
N GLU A 23 -31.97 -5.13 5.03
CA GLU A 23 -32.66 -4.47 3.91
C GLU A 23 -32.42 -2.96 3.94
N LYS A 24 -32.43 -2.36 5.15
CA LYS A 24 -32.14 -0.94 5.30
C LYS A 24 -30.67 -0.61 5.02
N ALA A 25 -29.74 -1.42 5.49
CA ALA A 25 -28.31 -1.28 5.19
C ALA A 25 -28.06 -1.40 3.68
N ALA A 26 -28.67 -2.38 3.02
CA ALA A 26 -28.57 -2.54 1.57
C ALA A 26 -29.15 -1.33 0.81
N GLN A 27 -30.27 -0.77 1.29
CA GLN A 27 -30.85 0.44 0.71
C GLN A 27 -29.93 1.65 0.85
N ILE A 28 -29.32 1.85 2.02
CA ILE A 28 -28.35 2.94 2.25
C ILE A 28 -27.13 2.77 1.34
N ALA A 29 -26.59 1.57 1.22
CA ALA A 29 -25.45 1.29 0.34
C ALA A 29 -25.79 1.58 -1.13
N PHE A 30 -27.01 1.23 -1.57
CA PHE A 30 -27.48 1.51 -2.92
C PHE A 30 -27.68 3.02 -3.16
N GLU A 31 -28.29 3.74 -2.23
CA GLU A 31 -28.55 5.17 -2.34
C GLU A 31 -27.28 6.03 -2.23
N ARG A 32 -26.24 5.51 -1.57
CA ARG A 32 -24.95 6.21 -1.43
C ARG A 32 -24.34 6.58 -2.78
N GLY A 33 -24.53 5.74 -3.79
CA GLY A 33 -24.08 6.01 -5.14
C GLY A 33 -24.73 7.22 -5.82
N SER A 34 -25.79 7.75 -5.21
CA SER A 34 -26.56 8.90 -5.73
C SER A 34 -26.35 10.19 -4.91
N ALA A 35 -25.62 10.10 -3.77
CA ALA A 35 -25.41 11.27 -2.94
C ALA A 35 -24.48 12.29 -3.65
N PRO A 36 -24.82 13.59 -3.66
CA PRO A 36 -23.95 14.59 -4.24
C PRO A 36 -22.61 14.57 -3.52
N SER A 37 -21.54 14.31 -4.27
CA SER A 37 -20.18 14.41 -3.75
C SER A 37 -19.99 15.80 -3.18
N THR A 38 -19.69 15.91 -1.91
CA THR A 38 -19.26 17.20 -1.39
C THR A 38 -17.98 17.58 -2.13
N LYS A 39 -17.83 18.84 -2.53
CA LYS A 39 -16.66 19.35 -3.29
C LYS A 39 -15.29 19.05 -2.64
N ARG A 40 -15.28 18.42 -1.47
CA ARG A 40 -14.11 18.16 -0.61
C ARG A 40 -13.62 16.72 -0.67
N HIS A 41 -14.43 15.76 -1.10
CA HIS A 41 -14.00 14.40 -1.46
C HIS A 41 -13.84 14.25 -2.98
N ARG A 42 -13.03 15.10 -3.58
CA ARG A 42 -12.85 15.13 -5.04
C ARG A 42 -12.18 13.88 -5.59
N SER A 43 -11.44 13.16 -4.76
CA SER A 43 -10.63 12.04 -5.20
C SER A 43 -11.36 10.71 -5.20
N VAL A 44 -12.36 10.52 -4.33
CA VAL A 44 -13.11 9.27 -4.24
C VAL A 44 -14.59 9.56 -4.39
N LEU A 45 -15.14 9.25 -5.55
CA LEU A 45 -16.58 9.36 -5.79
C LEU A 45 -17.25 8.09 -5.30
N VAL A 46 -18.21 8.29 -4.44
CA VAL A 46 -19.18 7.28 -3.99
C VAL A 46 -20.48 7.46 -4.77
N ASP A 47 -20.44 7.96 -5.96
CA ASP A 47 -21.61 7.96 -6.82
C ASP A 47 -21.43 6.93 -7.93
N GLY A 48 -22.50 6.41 -8.48
CA GLY A 48 -22.48 5.46 -9.57
C GLY A 48 -21.86 5.99 -10.87
N ASN A 49 -21.28 7.18 -10.84
CA ASN A 49 -20.52 7.76 -11.93
C ASN A 49 -19.11 7.18 -11.89
N LYS A 50 -18.76 6.51 -12.94
CA LYS A 50 -17.45 5.96 -13.14
C LYS A 50 -16.42 7.08 -13.17
N HIS A 51 -15.41 7.00 -12.29
CA HIS A 51 -14.14 7.59 -12.65
C HIS A 51 -13.62 6.83 -13.87
N GLU A 52 -13.38 7.54 -14.93
CA GLU A 52 -12.71 6.96 -16.08
C GLU A 52 -11.21 6.80 -15.75
N ASN A 53 -10.58 5.79 -16.35
CA ASN A 53 -9.12 5.71 -16.35
C ASN A 53 -8.51 6.81 -17.24
N ASN A 54 -7.19 6.97 -17.19
CA ASN A 54 -6.50 7.99 -17.99
C ASN A 54 -6.27 7.58 -19.45
N SER A 55 -6.96 6.60 -19.99
CA SER A 55 -6.81 6.00 -21.32
C SER A 55 -5.43 5.35 -21.61
N GLU A 56 -4.33 5.93 -21.19
CA GLU A 56 -2.97 5.39 -21.40
C GLU A 56 -2.76 4.03 -20.70
N GLU A 57 -3.55 3.76 -19.65
CA GLU A 57 -3.52 2.52 -18.89
C GLU A 57 -4.18 1.35 -19.61
N VAL A 58 -5.08 1.64 -20.54
CA VAL A 58 -5.91 0.65 -21.22
C VAL A 58 -5.72 0.60 -22.72
N ASP A 59 -5.00 1.55 -23.31
CA ASP A 59 -4.77 1.62 -24.75
C ASP A 59 -3.64 0.69 -25.19
N TYR A 60 -3.92 -0.61 -25.12
CA TYR A 60 -3.02 -1.66 -25.60
C TYR A 60 -2.92 -1.74 -27.13
N ILE A 61 -3.77 -1.04 -27.87
CA ILE A 61 -4.07 -1.39 -29.25
C ILE A 61 -3.46 -0.37 -30.23
N LYS A 62 -3.43 0.90 -29.86
CA LYS A 62 -3.15 1.92 -30.86
C LYS A 62 -1.69 2.18 -31.17
N ASP A 63 -0.75 1.93 -30.28
CA ASP A 63 0.69 2.12 -30.55
C ASP A 63 1.61 1.81 -29.38
N GLY A 64 1.25 0.80 -28.59
CA GLY A 64 2.22 0.23 -27.69
C GLY A 64 2.04 0.48 -26.21
N SER A 65 0.83 0.41 -25.67
CA SER A 65 0.59 0.14 -24.23
C SER A 65 1.63 0.77 -23.28
N PHE A 66 1.87 2.08 -23.38
CA PHE A 66 2.98 2.73 -22.66
C PHE A 66 2.83 2.67 -21.15
N MET A 67 1.62 2.74 -20.65
CA MET A 67 1.31 2.70 -19.22
C MET A 67 0.40 1.54 -18.82
N SER A 68 0.26 0.53 -19.69
CA SER A 68 -0.59 -0.61 -19.40
C SER A 68 0.17 -1.73 -18.71
N PHE A 69 -0.50 -2.42 -17.78
CA PHE A 69 0.03 -3.61 -17.11
C PHE A 69 0.34 -4.73 -18.11
N SER A 70 1.56 -5.25 -18.07
CA SER A 70 2.02 -6.26 -19.01
C SER A 70 2.87 -7.38 -18.39
N LYS A 71 3.18 -7.30 -17.10
CA LYS A 71 4.02 -8.29 -16.42
C LYS A 71 3.43 -9.70 -16.51
N GLY A 72 4.28 -10.66 -16.81
CA GLY A 72 3.90 -12.05 -17.01
C GLY A 72 3.56 -12.38 -18.46
N LEU A 73 3.31 -11.41 -19.31
CA LEU A 73 3.08 -11.61 -20.73
C LEU A 73 4.40 -11.82 -21.49
N GLN A 74 4.29 -12.23 -22.76
CA GLN A 74 5.45 -12.28 -23.64
C GLN A 74 5.85 -10.87 -24.06
N HIS A 75 7.15 -10.53 -23.94
CA HIS A 75 7.74 -9.27 -24.34
C HIS A 75 8.73 -9.42 -25.49
N ASP A 76 8.87 -8.39 -26.31
CA ASP A 76 9.93 -8.28 -27.28
C ASP A 76 11.27 -8.00 -26.57
N PRO A 77 12.29 -8.86 -26.72
CA PRO A 77 13.57 -8.69 -26.04
C PRO A 77 14.33 -7.42 -26.40
N LYS A 78 14.08 -6.85 -27.56
CA LYS A 78 14.78 -5.65 -28.05
C LYS A 78 14.24 -4.36 -27.46
N THR A 79 12.93 -4.30 -27.27
CA THR A 79 12.23 -3.07 -26.90
C THR A 79 11.62 -3.13 -25.49
N GLY A 80 11.43 -4.34 -24.92
CA GLY A 80 10.77 -4.54 -23.64
C GLY A 80 9.26 -4.30 -23.67
N PHE A 81 8.64 -4.16 -24.84
CA PHE A 81 7.19 -4.03 -24.97
C PHE A 81 6.51 -5.39 -25.06
N PRO A 82 5.27 -5.53 -24.55
CA PRO A 82 4.53 -6.77 -24.70
C PRO A 82 4.17 -7.03 -26.15
N VAL A 83 4.16 -8.30 -26.53
CA VAL A 83 3.74 -8.73 -27.86
C VAL A 83 2.22 -8.52 -28.00
N PRO A 84 1.74 -7.85 -29.07
CA PRO A 84 0.33 -7.42 -29.18
C PRO A 84 -0.71 -8.51 -28.95
N GLY A 85 -0.49 -9.71 -29.47
CA GLY A 85 -1.42 -10.85 -29.31
C GLY A 85 -1.59 -11.29 -27.85
N ALA A 86 -0.52 -11.26 -27.06
CA ALA A 86 -0.54 -11.67 -25.66
C ALA A 86 -1.41 -10.73 -24.80
N VAL A 87 -1.41 -9.43 -25.10
CA VAL A 87 -2.23 -8.45 -24.38
C VAL A 87 -3.71 -8.64 -24.66
N SER A 88 -4.09 -8.87 -25.91
CA SER A 88 -5.49 -9.09 -26.29
C SER A 88 -6.05 -10.34 -25.62
N GLU A 89 -5.26 -11.42 -25.55
CA GLU A 89 -5.64 -12.66 -24.89
C GLU A 89 -5.85 -12.45 -23.38
N TYR A 90 -4.91 -11.73 -22.73
CA TYR A 90 -5.02 -11.37 -21.31
C TYR A 90 -6.30 -10.58 -21.00
N ARG A 91 -6.57 -9.51 -21.75
CA ARG A 91 -7.79 -8.70 -21.56
C ARG A 91 -9.07 -9.50 -21.73
N ASN A 92 -9.14 -10.32 -22.77
CA ASN A 92 -10.30 -11.17 -23.02
C ASN A 92 -10.52 -12.16 -21.89
N ALA A 93 -9.46 -12.70 -21.30
CA ALA A 93 -9.56 -13.62 -20.16
C ALA A 93 -10.08 -12.87 -18.92
N VAL A 94 -9.51 -11.70 -18.58
CA VAL A 94 -9.94 -10.89 -17.44
C VAL A 94 -11.41 -10.46 -17.57
N VAL A 95 -11.81 -9.92 -18.72
CA VAL A 95 -13.18 -9.47 -18.97
C VAL A 95 -14.19 -10.62 -18.91
N SER A 96 -13.77 -11.82 -19.32
CA SER A 96 -14.67 -12.99 -19.29
C SER A 96 -14.99 -13.47 -17.87
N GLY A 97 -14.12 -13.16 -16.89
CA GLY A 97 -14.20 -13.71 -15.54
C GLY A 97 -14.04 -15.23 -15.44
N ASP A 98 -13.71 -15.90 -16.55
CA ASP A 98 -13.51 -17.35 -16.59
C ASP A 98 -12.07 -17.69 -16.23
N VAL A 99 -11.86 -18.25 -15.04
CA VAL A 99 -10.54 -18.67 -14.55
C VAL A 99 -9.82 -19.60 -15.51
N ARG A 100 -10.56 -20.44 -16.24
CA ARG A 100 -9.96 -21.39 -17.20
C ARG A 100 -9.36 -20.68 -18.40
N LYS A 101 -9.98 -19.58 -18.85
CA LYS A 101 -9.41 -18.73 -19.91
C LYS A 101 -8.17 -18.02 -19.43
N PHE A 102 -8.20 -17.53 -18.18
CA PHE A 102 -7.06 -16.89 -17.56
C PHE A 102 -5.88 -17.86 -17.39
N ASP A 103 -6.13 -19.08 -16.90
CA ASP A 103 -5.11 -20.14 -16.75
C ASP A 103 -4.55 -20.63 -18.10
N ALA A 104 -5.32 -20.47 -19.16
CA ALA A 104 -4.89 -20.87 -20.51
C ALA A 104 -3.94 -19.87 -21.19
N ILE A 105 -3.78 -18.65 -20.63
CA ILE A 105 -2.91 -17.62 -21.22
C ILE A 105 -1.47 -18.12 -21.25
N ASP A 106 -0.84 -17.98 -22.40
CA ASP A 106 0.59 -18.24 -22.55
C ASP A 106 1.39 -17.16 -21.81
N VAL A 107 2.04 -17.55 -20.72
CA VAL A 107 2.83 -16.66 -19.87
C VAL A 107 4.29 -16.72 -20.28
N GLY A 108 4.83 -15.60 -20.71
CA GLY A 108 6.24 -15.42 -21.03
C GLY A 108 6.74 -16.30 -22.19
N ASN A 109 7.95 -16.81 -22.07
CA ASN A 109 8.63 -17.59 -23.09
C ASN A 109 8.22 -19.09 -23.05
N ARG A 110 6.96 -19.40 -23.08
CA ARG A 110 6.53 -20.78 -23.32
C ARG A 110 6.84 -21.14 -24.76
N SER A 111 7.83 -21.99 -25.01
CA SER A 111 7.95 -22.61 -26.33
C SER A 111 7.01 -23.81 -26.42
N LYS A 112 6.10 -23.78 -27.36
CA LYS A 112 5.37 -24.99 -27.81
C LYS A 112 6.37 -25.87 -28.54
N THR A 113 7.15 -26.68 -27.83
CA THR A 113 7.90 -27.74 -28.48
C THR A 113 6.89 -28.78 -28.99
N LYS A 114 6.56 -28.71 -30.26
CA LYS A 114 5.95 -29.84 -30.95
C LYS A 114 6.95 -30.99 -30.84
N SER A 115 6.73 -31.89 -29.90
CA SER A 115 7.40 -33.17 -29.90
C SER A 115 6.99 -33.88 -31.19
N LYS A 116 7.93 -34.10 -32.10
CA LYS A 116 7.69 -34.82 -33.36
C LYS A 116 7.23 -36.29 -33.18
N ASN A 117 7.15 -36.79 -31.97
CA ASN A 117 6.90 -38.21 -31.65
C ASN A 117 5.76 -38.45 -30.64
N GLN A 118 4.78 -37.57 -30.50
CA GLN A 118 3.58 -37.91 -29.74
C GLN A 118 2.43 -38.16 -30.70
N SER A 119 2.06 -39.45 -30.78
CA SER A 119 0.82 -39.95 -31.39
C SER A 119 -0.38 -39.16 -30.83
N LYS A 120 -1.31 -38.87 -31.70
CA LYS A 120 -2.60 -38.21 -31.62
C LYS A 120 -3.46 -38.42 -30.35
N SER A 121 -2.98 -38.27 -29.17
CA SER A 121 -3.84 -38.02 -28.01
C SER A 121 -3.86 -36.53 -27.75
N LYS A 122 -5.06 -35.94 -27.68
CA LYS A 122 -5.35 -34.55 -27.32
C LYS A 122 -4.95 -34.20 -25.86
N LYS A 123 -3.90 -34.78 -25.33
CA LYS A 123 -3.39 -34.54 -23.98
C LYS A 123 -2.17 -33.65 -24.07
N GLU A 124 -2.39 -32.42 -23.59
CA GLU A 124 -1.41 -31.51 -23.01
C GLU A 124 -0.06 -31.46 -23.75
N ALA A 125 0.06 -30.51 -24.70
CA ALA A 125 1.37 -30.05 -25.11
C ALA A 125 2.08 -29.59 -23.84
N LYS A 126 3.00 -30.40 -23.32
CA LYS A 126 3.88 -29.99 -22.22
C LYS A 126 4.64 -28.75 -22.68
N LEU A 127 4.20 -27.60 -22.19
CA LEU A 127 4.85 -26.33 -22.45
C LEU A 127 6.21 -26.36 -21.74
N LYS A 128 7.28 -26.34 -22.51
CA LYS A 128 8.63 -26.24 -21.98
C LYS A 128 8.99 -24.76 -21.86
N TRP A 129 9.36 -24.36 -20.67
CA TRP A 129 9.98 -23.07 -20.44
C TRP A 129 11.35 -23.03 -21.12
N THR A 130 11.66 -21.97 -21.83
CA THR A 130 12.92 -21.84 -22.57
C THR A 130 14.07 -21.28 -21.72
N TYR A 131 13.77 -20.79 -20.52
CA TYR A 131 14.73 -20.28 -19.57
C TYR A 131 14.40 -20.77 -18.15
N HIS A 132 15.32 -20.67 -17.23
CA HIS A 132 15.21 -21.21 -15.86
C HIS A 132 15.02 -22.72 -15.77
N ASN A 133 15.48 -23.48 -16.77
CA ASN A 133 15.31 -24.91 -16.77
C ASN A 133 15.91 -25.59 -15.52
N GLU A 134 17.03 -25.10 -15.02
CA GLU A 134 17.66 -25.67 -13.82
C GLU A 134 16.85 -25.38 -12.55
N LEU A 135 16.31 -24.16 -12.42
CA LEU A 135 15.48 -23.78 -11.29
C LEU A 135 14.17 -24.55 -11.29
N LEU A 136 13.52 -24.64 -12.46
CA LEU A 136 12.26 -25.36 -12.62
C LEU A 136 12.40 -26.86 -12.44
N SER A 137 13.57 -27.45 -12.78
CA SER A 137 13.81 -28.88 -12.58
C SER A 137 13.93 -29.27 -11.10
N LYS A 138 14.25 -28.33 -10.22
CA LYS A 138 14.31 -28.52 -8.78
C LYS A 138 12.99 -28.29 -8.05
N MET A 139 11.99 -27.74 -8.75
CA MET A 139 10.67 -27.50 -8.18
C MET A 139 9.79 -28.76 -8.27
N SER A 140 8.87 -28.91 -7.32
CA SER A 140 7.86 -29.96 -7.40
C SER A 140 6.98 -29.79 -8.63
N ILE A 141 6.35 -30.87 -9.10
CA ILE A 141 5.47 -30.82 -10.29
C ILE A 141 4.36 -29.77 -10.14
N GLY A 142 3.83 -29.57 -8.93
CA GLY A 142 2.83 -28.54 -8.63
C GLY A 142 3.38 -27.11 -8.76
N ASP A 143 4.68 -26.92 -8.58
CA ASP A 143 5.35 -25.62 -8.61
C ASP A 143 5.92 -25.27 -10.00
N GLN A 144 5.88 -26.20 -10.95
CA GLN A 144 6.37 -25.97 -12.31
C GLN A 144 5.43 -25.10 -13.15
N HIS A 145 4.20 -24.89 -12.69
CA HIS A 145 3.26 -24.00 -13.33
C HIS A 145 3.51 -22.57 -12.83
N ARG A 146 3.73 -21.69 -13.78
CA ARG A 146 3.84 -20.28 -13.48
C ARG A 146 2.49 -19.77 -12.97
N ARG A 147 2.51 -19.08 -11.85
CA ARG A 147 1.35 -18.43 -11.28
C ARG A 147 1.33 -16.95 -11.68
N TRP A 148 0.15 -16.45 -11.98
CA TRP A 148 -0.07 -15.01 -12.27
C TRP A 148 0.11 -14.13 -11.04
N GLU A 149 0.30 -14.73 -9.90
CA GLU A 149 0.43 -14.07 -8.63
C GLU A 149 1.87 -14.14 -8.11
N SER A 150 2.34 -13.07 -7.57
CA SER A 150 3.36 -13.02 -6.54
C SER A 150 2.79 -13.65 -5.27
N PRO A 151 3.57 -13.95 -4.22
CA PRO A 151 3.07 -14.64 -3.03
C PRO A 151 1.76 -14.12 -2.44
N THR A 152 1.43 -12.85 -2.69
CA THR A 152 0.27 -12.16 -2.12
C THR A 152 -0.80 -11.76 -3.14
N ALA A 153 -0.66 -12.15 -4.41
CA ALA A 153 -1.68 -11.85 -5.41
C ALA A 153 -2.83 -12.86 -5.32
N GLY A 154 -4.06 -12.41 -5.32
CA GLY A 154 -5.23 -13.28 -5.31
C GLY A 154 -5.71 -13.67 -6.71
N PHE A 155 -6.80 -14.36 -6.76
CA PHE A 155 -7.39 -14.84 -8.00
C PHE A 155 -8.13 -13.71 -8.74
N VAL A 156 -8.09 -13.76 -10.05
CA VAL A 156 -8.78 -12.80 -10.91
C VAL A 156 -10.31 -12.82 -10.70
N TYR A 157 -10.90 -13.96 -10.40
CA TYR A 157 -12.34 -14.09 -10.19
C TYR A 157 -12.84 -13.55 -8.82
N GLU A 158 -11.97 -13.18 -7.88
CA GLU A 158 -12.36 -12.42 -6.69
C GLU A 158 -13.02 -11.08 -7.06
N LEU A 159 -12.77 -10.60 -8.28
CA LEU A 159 -13.35 -9.38 -8.82
C LEU A 159 -14.86 -9.46 -9.07
N GLN A 160 -15.44 -10.64 -9.01
CA GLN A 160 -16.85 -10.85 -9.32
C GLN A 160 -17.76 -10.84 -8.09
N GLY A 161 -17.15 -10.73 -6.91
CA GLY A 161 -17.92 -10.61 -5.68
C GLY A 161 -18.68 -9.28 -5.61
N PRO A 162 -19.84 -9.26 -4.96
CA PRO A 162 -20.58 -8.01 -4.76
C PRO A 162 -19.77 -7.05 -3.89
N ASP A 163 -19.58 -5.84 -4.39
CA ASP A 163 -19.02 -4.72 -3.65
C ASP A 163 -20.13 -3.70 -3.38
N ALA A 164 -20.73 -3.77 -2.20
CA ALA A 164 -21.82 -2.90 -1.80
C ALA A 164 -21.40 -1.43 -1.68
N GLN A 165 -20.11 -1.15 -1.53
CA GLN A 165 -19.62 0.22 -1.38
C GLN A 165 -19.37 0.89 -2.73
N ALA A 166 -19.06 0.13 -3.77
CA ALA A 166 -18.86 0.58 -5.15
C ALA A 166 -17.95 1.82 -5.29
N VAL A 167 -16.92 1.92 -4.46
CA VAL A 167 -16.01 3.07 -4.43
C VAL A 167 -15.06 3.02 -5.62
N THR A 168 -14.91 4.16 -6.30
CA THR A 168 -14.03 4.32 -7.45
C THR A 168 -12.90 5.30 -7.14
N MET A 169 -11.84 5.28 -7.96
CA MET A 169 -10.68 6.18 -7.81
C MET A 169 -10.55 7.11 -9.02
N PRO A 170 -10.00 8.32 -8.85
CA PRO A 170 -9.76 9.25 -9.95
C PRO A 170 -8.70 8.71 -10.92
N PRO A 171 -8.65 9.24 -12.17
CA PRO A 171 -7.61 8.86 -13.11
C PRO A 171 -6.21 9.07 -12.54
N ALA A 172 -5.32 8.10 -12.77
CA ALA A 172 -3.90 8.25 -12.44
C ALA A 172 -3.23 9.33 -13.31
N PRO A 173 -2.10 9.91 -12.88
CA PRO A 173 -1.33 10.85 -13.68
C PRO A 173 -0.90 10.26 -15.02
N THR A 174 -0.94 11.06 -16.08
CA THR A 174 -0.61 10.65 -17.45
C THR A 174 0.89 10.73 -17.73
N LEU A 175 1.37 9.86 -18.62
CA LEU A 175 2.74 9.91 -19.18
C LEU A 175 2.94 11.13 -20.07
N VAL A 176 1.95 11.40 -20.92
CA VAL A 176 1.97 12.52 -21.84
C VAL A 176 1.37 13.75 -21.20
N GLY A 177 2.07 14.86 -21.29
CA GLY A 177 1.60 16.15 -20.76
C GLY A 177 0.45 16.74 -21.60
N ARG A 178 -0.21 17.76 -21.05
CA ARG A 178 -1.34 18.45 -21.72
C ARG A 178 -0.95 19.09 -23.06
N LYS A 179 0.29 19.53 -23.20
CA LYS A 179 0.79 20.09 -24.47
C LYS A 179 1.59 19.03 -25.21
N LYS A 180 1.41 18.97 -26.52
CA LYS A 180 2.10 18.01 -27.39
C LYS A 180 3.63 18.09 -27.20
N GLY A 181 4.26 16.96 -27.00
CA GLY A 181 5.70 16.85 -26.82
C GLY A 181 6.21 17.15 -25.41
N GLN A 182 5.33 17.31 -24.43
CA GLN A 182 5.68 17.44 -23.02
C GLN A 182 5.40 16.14 -22.27
N ALA A 183 6.19 15.88 -21.23
CA ALA A 183 5.91 14.83 -20.26
C ALA A 183 4.78 15.24 -19.30
N GLY A 184 4.08 14.26 -18.74
CA GLY A 184 3.21 14.48 -17.60
C GLY A 184 4.05 14.84 -16.37
N GLU A 185 3.93 16.07 -15.89
CA GLU A 185 4.78 16.58 -14.79
C GLU A 185 4.61 15.78 -13.50
N GLU A 186 3.37 15.43 -13.15
CA GLU A 186 3.08 14.66 -11.94
C GLU A 186 3.63 13.24 -12.01
N LEU A 187 3.39 12.50 -13.11
CA LEU A 187 3.95 11.15 -13.26
C LEU A 187 5.47 11.17 -13.31
N THR A 188 6.08 12.21 -13.90
CA THR A 188 7.53 12.36 -13.91
C THR A 188 8.08 12.57 -12.51
N ALA A 189 7.39 13.36 -11.68
CA ALA A 189 7.76 13.53 -10.26
C ALA A 189 7.61 12.23 -9.48
N GLU A 190 6.53 11.48 -9.68
CA GLU A 190 6.33 10.16 -9.06
C GLU A 190 7.42 9.17 -9.45
N MET A 191 7.80 9.14 -10.72
CA MET A 191 8.87 8.25 -11.19
C MET A 191 10.22 8.65 -10.59
N ALA A 192 10.49 9.96 -10.48
CA ALA A 192 11.69 10.46 -9.81
C ALA A 192 11.72 10.03 -8.34
N GLU A 193 10.61 10.14 -7.62
CA GLU A 193 10.53 9.68 -6.22
C GLU A 193 10.80 8.18 -6.08
N VAL A 194 10.25 7.35 -6.96
CA VAL A 194 10.48 5.90 -6.91
C VAL A 194 11.95 5.56 -7.15
N TYR A 195 12.61 6.21 -8.10
CA TYR A 195 14.06 6.09 -8.27
C TYR A 195 14.84 6.52 -7.02
N LEU A 196 14.45 7.64 -6.42
CA LEU A 196 15.11 8.15 -5.22
C LEU A 196 14.89 7.23 -4.01
N PHE A 197 13.71 6.62 -3.86
CA PHE A 197 13.50 5.57 -2.85
C PHE A 197 14.48 4.42 -3.04
N ALA A 198 14.73 3.98 -4.26
CA ALA A 198 15.70 2.93 -4.54
C ALA A 198 17.12 3.34 -4.13
N LEU A 199 17.54 4.55 -4.50
CA LEU A 199 18.88 5.10 -4.20
C LEU A 199 19.10 5.40 -2.71
N LEU A 200 18.03 5.68 -1.97
CA LEU A 200 18.06 5.99 -0.53
C LEU A 200 17.65 4.80 0.35
N ARG A 201 17.46 3.62 -0.22
CA ARG A 201 16.87 2.46 0.47
C ARG A 201 17.62 2.04 1.73
N ASP A 202 18.91 2.28 1.79
CA ASP A 202 19.76 1.94 2.95
C ASP A 202 20.09 3.13 3.87
N VAL A 203 19.49 4.31 3.62
CA VAL A 203 19.65 5.48 4.50
C VAL A 203 18.74 5.33 5.72
N PRO A 204 19.25 5.50 6.95
CA PRO A 204 18.41 5.38 8.14
C PRO A 204 17.25 6.37 8.18
N PHE A 205 16.08 5.95 8.64
CA PHE A 205 14.92 6.83 8.79
C PHE A 205 15.16 8.03 9.69
N ALA A 206 15.99 7.90 10.73
CA ALA A 206 16.38 9.00 11.59
C ALA A 206 17.06 10.15 10.84
N SER A 207 17.64 9.87 9.66
CA SER A 207 18.32 10.86 8.82
C SER A 207 17.36 11.74 8.01
N PHE A 208 16.09 11.31 7.85
CA PHE A 208 15.02 12.10 7.23
C PHE A 208 14.46 13.11 8.24
N SER A 209 15.31 14.00 8.71
CA SER A 209 14.99 15.00 9.72
C SER A 209 15.81 16.27 9.49
N ASN A 210 15.43 17.35 10.17
CA ASN A 210 16.15 18.62 10.12
C ASN A 210 17.41 18.63 11.00
N ALA A 211 17.65 17.59 11.81
CA ALA A 211 18.92 17.44 12.55
C ALA A 211 20.10 17.36 11.56
N CYS A 212 21.28 17.80 11.98
CA CYS A 212 22.47 17.82 11.13
C CYS A 212 23.48 16.74 11.54
N GLY A 213 24.28 16.29 10.58
CA GLY A 213 25.39 15.35 10.82
C GLY A 213 25.01 13.88 10.89
N LEU A 214 23.80 13.52 10.43
CA LEU A 214 23.36 12.12 10.40
C LEU A 214 23.83 11.41 9.12
N VAL A 215 24.00 10.10 9.22
CA VAL A 215 24.52 9.24 8.13
C VAL A 215 23.59 9.31 6.90
N GLY A 216 24.16 9.61 5.73
CA GLY A 216 23.42 9.61 4.45
C GLY A 216 22.59 10.86 4.19
N GLN A 217 22.68 11.89 5.01
CA GLN A 217 21.99 13.17 4.77
C GLN A 217 22.45 13.87 3.50
N ASP A 218 23.69 13.69 3.09
CA ASP A 218 24.22 14.16 1.80
C ASP A 218 23.43 13.60 0.62
N LYS A 219 23.05 12.32 0.68
CA LYS A 219 22.19 11.66 -0.32
C LYS A 219 20.77 12.22 -0.29
N ILE A 220 20.20 12.45 0.91
CA ILE A 220 18.87 13.07 1.06
C ILE A 220 18.89 14.48 0.49
N ASP A 221 19.92 15.27 0.78
CA ASP A 221 20.07 16.61 0.22
C ASP A 221 20.21 16.61 -1.30
N ARG A 222 20.92 15.62 -1.85
CA ARG A 222 20.98 15.41 -3.30
C ARG A 222 19.59 15.12 -3.87
N ALA A 223 18.82 14.24 -3.23
CA ALA A 223 17.46 13.91 -3.63
C ALA A 223 16.54 15.14 -3.58
N VAL A 224 16.58 15.91 -2.52
CA VAL A 224 15.82 17.17 -2.39
C VAL A 224 16.17 18.15 -3.51
N ARG A 225 17.46 18.34 -3.80
CA ARG A 225 17.89 19.21 -4.90
C ARG A 225 17.42 18.72 -6.27
N VAL A 226 17.41 17.40 -6.49
CA VAL A 226 16.93 16.80 -7.75
C VAL A 226 15.44 17.05 -7.91
N LEU A 227 14.63 16.74 -6.89
CA LEU A 227 13.17 16.94 -6.96
C LEU A 227 12.79 18.41 -7.14
N ARG A 228 13.46 19.33 -6.47
CA ARG A 228 13.20 20.77 -6.59
C ARG A 228 13.46 21.35 -8.00
N LYS A 229 14.17 20.64 -8.86
CA LYS A 229 14.34 21.05 -10.26
C LYS A 229 13.13 20.68 -11.13
N LEU A 230 12.26 19.77 -10.68
CA LEU A 230 11.10 19.34 -11.46
C LEU A 230 10.02 20.43 -11.48
N PRO A 231 9.45 20.71 -12.68
CA PRO A 231 8.38 21.70 -12.85
C PRO A 231 7.19 21.45 -11.93
N PHE A 232 6.85 20.20 -11.68
CA PHE A 232 5.76 19.80 -10.80
C PHE A 232 5.81 20.50 -9.43
N TYR A 233 6.95 20.46 -8.75
CA TYR A 233 7.10 21.10 -7.44
C TYR A 233 7.19 22.61 -7.51
N ASN A 234 7.79 23.15 -8.57
CA ASN A 234 7.89 24.59 -8.79
C ASN A 234 6.54 25.23 -9.14
N ASN A 235 5.64 24.45 -9.73
CA ASN A 235 4.27 24.87 -10.04
C ASN A 235 3.27 24.66 -8.88
N GLY A 236 3.75 24.36 -7.66
CA GLY A 236 2.91 24.20 -6.47
C GLY A 236 2.45 22.77 -6.19
N GLY A 237 2.95 21.77 -6.90
CA GLY A 237 2.58 20.37 -6.68
C GLY A 237 1.12 20.08 -7.00
N ASN A 238 0.52 19.18 -6.25
CA ASN A 238 -0.89 18.84 -6.35
C ASN A 238 -1.53 18.75 -4.96
N ALA A 239 -2.19 19.84 -4.53
CA ALA A 239 -2.84 19.93 -3.22
C ALA A 239 -4.00 18.92 -3.08
N ASP A 240 -4.71 18.62 -4.18
CA ASP A 240 -5.81 17.65 -4.16
C ASP A 240 -5.30 16.23 -3.84
N ARG A 241 -4.02 15.95 -4.05
CA ARG A 241 -3.34 14.69 -3.71
C ARG A 241 -2.39 14.78 -2.54
N ALA A 242 -2.56 15.77 -1.66
CA ALA A 242 -1.74 15.96 -0.47
C ALA A 242 -0.23 15.88 -0.79
N ARG A 243 0.22 16.58 -1.86
CA ARG A 243 1.64 16.64 -2.24
C ARG A 243 2.24 17.99 -1.90
N PRO A 244 3.39 17.99 -1.22
CA PRO A 244 4.04 19.25 -0.83
C PRO A 244 4.49 20.03 -2.05
N SER A 245 4.40 21.34 -1.95
CA SER A 245 4.91 22.24 -2.98
C SER A 245 6.43 22.19 -3.11
N LEU A 246 7.16 22.02 -2.01
CA LEU A 246 8.63 21.98 -2.00
C LEU A 246 9.16 20.85 -1.10
N PRO A 247 9.91 19.89 -1.64
CA PRO A 247 10.59 18.88 -0.85
C PRO A 247 11.65 19.47 0.10
N THR A 248 11.68 18.96 1.32
CA THR A 248 12.68 19.24 2.36
C THR A 248 13.23 17.92 2.90
N ARG A 249 14.27 17.93 3.75
CA ARG A 249 14.73 16.70 4.40
C ARG A 249 13.66 15.99 5.21
N ALA A 250 12.78 16.76 5.87
CA ALA A 250 11.78 16.20 6.78
C ALA A 250 10.55 15.64 6.05
N ASN A 251 10.21 16.17 4.87
CA ASN A 251 9.01 15.75 4.15
C ASN A 251 9.29 15.00 2.85
N VAL A 252 10.54 14.94 2.38
CA VAL A 252 10.89 14.19 1.18
C VAL A 252 10.60 12.70 1.36
N LEU A 253 9.95 12.12 0.36
CA LEU A 253 9.60 10.70 0.36
C LEU A 253 8.69 10.28 1.54
N ARG A 254 7.93 11.19 2.06
CA ARG A 254 6.99 11.02 3.16
C ARG A 254 5.59 11.43 2.72
N GLY A 255 4.55 10.85 3.30
CA GLY A 255 3.19 11.29 3.09
C GLY A 255 2.85 12.54 3.92
N GLN A 256 1.62 13.04 3.75
CA GLN A 256 1.19 14.32 4.31
C GLN A 256 -0.22 14.30 4.88
N THR A 257 -0.65 13.14 5.36
CA THR A 257 -1.88 13.05 6.12
C THR A 257 -1.74 13.72 7.50
N PRO A 258 -2.82 14.12 8.15
CA PRO A 258 -2.75 14.84 9.42
C PRO A 258 -1.87 14.15 10.46
N GLY A 259 -0.86 14.87 10.95
CA GLY A 259 0.08 14.38 11.96
C GLY A 259 1.21 13.49 11.47
N GLU A 260 1.23 13.11 10.20
CA GLU A 260 2.24 12.19 9.65
C GLU A 260 3.67 12.73 9.75
N GLU A 261 3.86 14.04 9.59
CA GLU A 261 5.18 14.69 9.70
C GLU A 261 5.66 14.88 11.15
N LEU A 262 4.82 14.62 12.14
CA LEU A 262 5.15 14.82 13.54
C LEU A 262 5.98 13.67 14.11
N GLY A 263 7.06 14.00 14.84
CA GLY A 263 7.93 13.02 15.48
C GLY A 263 8.72 12.15 14.49
N PRO A 264 9.09 10.92 14.88
CA PRO A 264 9.85 10.01 14.03
C PRO A 264 9.15 9.66 12.72
N TYR A 265 9.93 9.25 11.72
CA TYR A 265 9.40 8.82 10.43
C TYR A 265 8.42 7.64 10.59
N LEU A 266 8.78 6.67 11.43
CA LEU A 266 7.97 5.48 11.68
C LEU A 266 6.92 5.72 12.75
N SER A 267 5.74 5.16 12.54
CA SER A 267 4.70 5.09 13.57
C SER A 267 5.17 4.29 14.76
N GLN A 268 4.84 4.75 15.97
CA GLN A 268 5.14 4.03 17.20
C GLN A 268 4.47 2.65 17.25
N PHE A 269 3.34 2.48 16.59
CA PHE A 269 2.66 1.18 16.49
C PHE A 269 3.44 0.11 15.70
N MET A 270 4.50 0.49 14.99
CA MET A 270 5.39 -0.45 14.30
C MET A 270 6.62 -0.86 15.12
N LEU A 271 6.81 -0.26 16.28
CA LEU A 271 8.03 -0.41 17.07
C LEU A 271 7.76 -0.93 18.48
N LEU A 272 6.69 -0.44 19.11
CA LEU A 272 6.47 -0.64 20.52
C LEU A 272 5.80 -1.98 20.83
N GLY A 273 6.38 -2.68 21.79
CA GLY A 273 5.70 -3.72 22.52
C GLY A 273 4.74 -3.16 23.56
N ASP A 274 3.98 -4.04 24.21
CA ASP A 274 3.16 -3.66 25.34
C ASP A 274 3.89 -3.83 26.70
N SER A 275 3.35 -3.19 27.72
CA SER A 275 3.86 -3.26 29.09
C SER A 275 2.93 -4.02 30.03
N HIS A 276 1.89 -4.68 29.52
CA HIS A 276 0.72 -5.03 30.33
C HIS A 276 0.84 -6.33 31.12
N LEU A 277 1.51 -7.37 30.61
CA LEU A 277 1.47 -8.70 31.21
C LEU A 277 2.85 -9.39 31.26
N GLY A 278 3.47 -9.46 32.42
CA GLY A 278 4.46 -10.48 32.78
C GLY A 278 5.89 -10.24 32.27
N ALA A 279 6.53 -11.25 31.72
CA ALA A 279 7.98 -11.34 31.49
C ALA A 279 8.59 -10.32 30.51
N PHE A 280 7.78 -9.59 29.74
CA PHE A 280 8.22 -8.64 28.73
C PHE A 280 7.90 -7.17 29.09
N ASN A 281 7.94 -6.80 30.35
CA ASN A 281 7.63 -5.45 30.87
C ASN A 281 8.49 -4.31 30.27
N GLN A 282 9.06 -4.50 29.10
CA GLN A 282 9.87 -3.51 28.41
C GLN A 282 9.29 -3.23 27.01
N PRO A 283 8.47 -2.19 26.84
CA PRO A 283 7.94 -1.81 25.53
C PRO A 283 9.02 -1.62 24.47
N ALA A 284 10.21 -1.17 24.87
CA ALA A 284 11.39 -1.08 24.01
C ALA A 284 11.92 -2.45 23.54
N ALA A 285 11.44 -3.57 24.10
CA ALA A 285 11.77 -4.90 23.57
C ALA A 285 11.02 -5.22 22.26
N GLY A 286 9.97 -4.42 21.91
CA GLY A 286 9.22 -4.60 20.68
C GLY A 286 8.36 -5.87 20.64
N MET A 287 7.99 -6.40 21.81
CA MET A 287 7.16 -7.60 21.93
C MET A 287 5.74 -7.22 22.31
N LEU A 288 4.78 -7.61 21.49
CA LEU A 288 3.36 -7.39 21.71
C LEU A 288 2.69 -8.73 22.07
N GLN A 289 1.84 -8.74 23.11
CA GLN A 289 1.16 -9.94 23.56
C GLN A 289 -0.31 -9.95 23.16
N TYR A 290 -0.73 -11.02 22.50
CA TYR A 290 -2.14 -11.28 22.19
C TYR A 290 -2.56 -12.64 22.75
N GLY A 291 -3.12 -12.63 23.94
CA GLY A 291 -3.39 -13.86 24.68
C GLY A 291 -2.09 -14.63 24.96
N SER A 292 -1.96 -15.84 24.43
CA SER A 292 -0.75 -16.67 24.52
C SER A 292 0.26 -16.44 23.39
N ILE A 293 -0.08 -15.59 22.40
CA ILE A 293 0.75 -15.32 21.23
C ILE A 293 1.63 -14.11 21.52
N ASN A 294 2.92 -14.23 21.22
CA ASN A 294 3.87 -13.12 21.26
C ASN A 294 4.20 -12.71 19.82
N ILE A 295 4.08 -11.41 19.53
CA ILE A 295 4.36 -10.80 18.24
C ILE A 295 5.61 -9.96 18.38
N ASP A 296 6.61 -10.20 17.54
CA ASP A 296 7.86 -9.47 17.50
C ASP A 296 7.83 -8.45 16.36
N HIS A 297 8.05 -7.17 16.66
CA HIS A 297 8.09 -6.10 15.65
C HIS A 297 9.39 -6.07 14.82
N ARG A 298 10.35 -6.91 15.12
CA ARG A 298 11.59 -6.98 14.33
C ARG A 298 11.37 -7.70 13.02
N VAL A 299 12.01 -7.20 11.98
CA VAL A 299 11.93 -7.74 10.62
C VAL A 299 13.20 -8.47 10.24
N ARG A 300 13.08 -9.39 9.32
CA ARG A 300 14.21 -10.07 8.70
C ARG A 300 15.08 -9.08 7.96
N VAL A 301 16.39 -9.16 8.12
CA VAL A 301 17.35 -8.23 7.54
C VAL A 301 17.72 -8.65 6.12
N ALA A 302 17.36 -7.82 5.13
CA ALA A 302 17.86 -7.97 3.77
C ALA A 302 19.32 -7.46 3.66
N HIS A 303 20.09 -7.99 2.69
CA HIS A 303 21.46 -7.51 2.48
C HIS A 303 21.46 -6.03 2.07
N PRO A 304 22.19 -5.17 2.80
CA PRO A 304 22.31 -3.76 2.44
C PRO A 304 23.03 -3.61 1.10
N ASN A 305 22.71 -2.56 0.36
CA ASN A 305 23.25 -2.26 -0.96
C ASN A 305 23.10 -3.39 -1.99
N LYS A 306 22.12 -4.28 -1.80
CA LYS A 306 21.76 -5.31 -2.78
C LYS A 306 20.40 -5.01 -3.36
N ASP A 307 20.39 -4.72 -4.65
CA ASP A 307 19.18 -4.48 -5.43
C ASP A 307 19.10 -5.46 -6.60
N TYR A 308 17.90 -5.62 -7.16
CA TYR A 308 17.57 -6.60 -8.18
C TYR A 308 17.07 -5.90 -9.43
N MET A 309 17.06 -6.61 -10.56
CA MET A 309 16.57 -6.13 -11.85
C MET A 309 17.32 -4.88 -12.37
N THR A 310 18.57 -4.73 -11.97
CA THR A 310 19.45 -3.63 -12.41
C THR A 310 20.06 -3.86 -13.79
N HIS A 311 19.92 -5.08 -14.34
CA HIS A 311 20.36 -5.45 -15.67
C HIS A 311 19.16 -5.81 -16.57
N TRP A 312 19.26 -5.52 -17.87
CA TRP A 312 18.18 -5.72 -18.85
C TRP A 312 17.68 -7.17 -18.90
N ASP A 313 18.58 -8.13 -18.90
CA ASP A 313 18.21 -9.55 -19.00
C ASP A 313 17.47 -10.04 -17.75
N GLU A 314 17.85 -9.57 -16.57
CA GLU A 314 17.13 -9.88 -15.32
C GLU A 314 15.73 -9.28 -15.32
N TRP A 315 15.63 -8.00 -15.71
CA TRP A 315 14.34 -7.34 -15.84
C TRP A 315 13.43 -8.06 -16.83
N LEU A 316 13.93 -8.39 -18.00
CA LEU A 316 13.16 -9.06 -19.07
C LEU A 316 12.65 -10.44 -18.62
N ASP A 317 13.50 -11.20 -17.92
CA ASP A 317 13.15 -12.49 -17.35
C ASP A 317 11.96 -12.39 -16.40
N VAL A 318 12.01 -11.41 -15.50
CA VAL A 318 10.95 -11.14 -14.54
C VAL A 318 9.67 -10.68 -15.25
N GLN A 319 9.79 -9.84 -16.29
CA GLN A 319 8.61 -9.42 -17.08
C GLN A 319 7.97 -10.60 -17.82
N HIS A 320 8.77 -11.57 -18.27
CA HIS A 320 8.26 -12.85 -18.76
C HIS A 320 7.64 -13.72 -17.65
N GLY A 321 7.67 -13.25 -16.38
CA GLY A 321 7.11 -13.91 -15.21
C GLY A 321 7.96 -15.07 -14.71
N ALA A 322 9.28 -15.04 -14.85
CA ALA A 322 10.16 -16.03 -14.25
C ALA A 322 9.98 -16.06 -12.73
N ASN A 323 9.97 -17.26 -12.16
CA ASN A 323 10.00 -17.41 -10.71
C ASN A 323 11.46 -17.32 -10.23
N VAL A 324 11.82 -16.16 -9.71
CA VAL A 324 13.19 -15.84 -9.26
C VAL A 324 13.27 -15.63 -7.73
N ARG A 325 12.21 -15.95 -7.00
CA ARG A 325 12.14 -15.72 -5.54
C ARG A 325 13.27 -16.38 -4.76
N ASP A 326 13.70 -17.57 -5.17
CA ASP A 326 14.79 -18.30 -4.53
C ASP A 326 16.17 -17.64 -4.72
N THR A 327 16.26 -16.61 -5.55
CA THR A 327 17.49 -15.83 -5.73
C THR A 327 17.63 -14.72 -4.71
N GLN A 328 16.58 -14.40 -3.98
CA GLN A 328 16.61 -13.39 -2.93
C GLN A 328 17.26 -13.95 -1.66
N THR A 329 18.22 -13.22 -1.13
CA THR A 329 18.99 -13.64 0.04
C THR A 329 18.88 -12.63 1.17
N TYR A 330 19.04 -13.12 2.40
CA TYR A 330 18.95 -12.35 3.63
C TYR A 330 20.17 -12.58 4.51
N VAL A 331 20.44 -11.63 5.39
CA VAL A 331 21.55 -11.71 6.34
C VAL A 331 21.27 -12.84 7.34
N SER A 332 22.29 -13.65 7.62
CA SER A 332 22.26 -14.67 8.67
C SER A 332 23.05 -14.23 9.90
N ARG A 333 22.61 -14.67 11.08
CA ARG A 333 23.32 -14.49 12.35
C ARG A 333 23.41 -15.83 13.06
N GLY A 334 24.62 -16.38 13.15
CA GLY A 334 24.79 -17.78 13.54
C GLY A 334 24.10 -18.72 12.55
N ASP A 335 23.39 -19.72 13.02
CA ASP A 335 22.68 -20.70 12.20
C ASP A 335 21.27 -20.25 11.73
N GLY A 336 20.86 -19.00 12.04
CA GLY A 336 19.54 -18.48 11.75
C GLY A 336 19.52 -17.13 11.02
N PRO A 337 18.35 -16.66 10.61
CA PRO A 337 18.20 -15.34 10.00
C PRO A 337 18.45 -14.23 11.03
N ALA A 338 19.00 -13.11 10.58
CA ALA A 338 19.09 -11.90 11.38
C ALA A 338 17.76 -11.15 11.39
N PHE A 339 17.37 -10.61 12.55
CA PHE A 339 16.22 -9.74 12.74
C PHE A 339 16.62 -8.44 13.41
N ARG A 340 15.97 -7.32 13.05
CA ARG A 340 16.14 -6.01 13.66
C ARG A 340 14.87 -5.18 13.59
N PHE A 341 14.77 -4.12 14.38
CA PHE A 341 13.74 -3.11 14.19
C PHE A 341 13.89 -2.43 12.83
N ILE A 342 12.77 -2.04 12.25
CA ILE A 342 12.75 -1.33 10.97
C ILE A 342 13.53 -0.02 11.15
N ALA A 343 14.69 0.08 10.52
CA ALA A 343 15.58 1.24 10.64
C ALA A 343 15.80 1.97 9.32
N THR A 344 15.55 1.31 8.20
CA THR A 344 15.80 1.84 6.85
C THR A 344 14.61 1.57 5.93
N PRO A 345 14.48 2.29 4.80
CA PRO A 345 13.51 1.96 3.75
C PRO A 345 13.61 0.52 3.24
N ARG A 346 14.81 -0.11 3.27
CA ARG A 346 14.99 -1.53 2.93
C ARG A 346 14.30 -2.46 3.92
N ASP A 347 14.36 -2.15 5.20
CA ASP A 347 13.67 -2.94 6.23
C ASP A 347 12.16 -2.79 6.09
N MET A 348 11.68 -1.56 5.82
CA MET A 348 10.26 -1.31 5.54
C MET A 348 9.79 -2.07 4.29
N ALA A 349 10.60 -2.06 3.22
CA ALA A 349 10.32 -2.86 2.03
C ALA A 349 10.22 -4.35 2.36
N THR A 350 11.10 -4.87 3.22
CA THR A 350 11.06 -6.26 3.68
C THR A 350 9.80 -6.55 4.50
N TYR A 351 9.43 -5.64 5.42
CA TYR A 351 8.19 -5.78 6.19
C TYR A 351 6.98 -5.95 5.29
N VAL A 352 6.74 -4.97 4.39
CA VAL A 352 5.58 -4.98 3.49
C VAL A 352 5.64 -6.02 2.37
N HIS A 353 6.68 -6.82 2.31
CA HIS A 353 6.80 -7.98 1.43
C HIS A 353 6.32 -9.26 2.10
N PHE A 354 6.49 -9.38 3.42
CA PHE A 354 6.18 -10.59 4.19
C PHE A 354 5.00 -10.44 5.15
N ASP A 355 4.46 -9.22 5.30
CA ASP A 355 3.36 -8.95 6.21
C ASP A 355 2.10 -9.76 5.86
N ALA A 356 1.38 -10.21 6.87
CA ALA A 356 -0.03 -10.55 6.70
C ALA A 356 -0.77 -9.23 6.45
N LEU A 357 -1.55 -9.15 5.37
CA LEU A 357 -2.04 -7.90 4.78
C LEU A 357 -2.63 -6.87 5.77
N TYR A 358 -3.22 -7.30 6.88
CA TYR A 358 -3.76 -6.43 7.93
C TYR A 358 -2.98 -6.50 9.26
N GLU A 359 -1.79 -7.11 9.25
CA GLU A 359 -0.97 -7.36 10.44
C GLU A 359 -0.67 -6.08 11.23
N ALA A 360 -0.20 -5.03 10.57
CA ALA A 360 0.18 -3.78 11.21
C ALA A 360 -0.99 -3.12 11.97
N TYR A 361 -2.19 -3.19 11.41
CA TYR A 361 -3.39 -2.59 12.00
C TYR A 361 -3.97 -3.44 13.12
N LEU A 362 -3.87 -4.77 12.99
CA LEU A 362 -4.20 -5.70 14.06
C LEU A 362 -3.26 -5.49 15.26
N ASN A 363 -1.96 -5.33 15.01
CA ASN A 363 -0.98 -5.05 16.05
C ASN A 363 -1.27 -3.70 16.76
N ALA A 364 -1.59 -2.65 15.99
CA ALA A 364 -2.01 -1.37 16.56
C ALA A 364 -3.28 -1.51 17.41
N CYS A 365 -4.28 -2.27 16.94
CA CYS A 365 -5.51 -2.55 17.68
C CYS A 365 -5.21 -3.26 18.99
N ILE A 366 -4.37 -4.29 18.97
CA ILE A 366 -3.96 -5.04 20.16
C ILE A 366 -3.24 -4.13 21.15
N TRP A 367 -2.31 -3.30 20.67
CA TRP A 367 -1.60 -2.35 21.54
C TRP A 367 -2.55 -1.34 22.18
N LEU A 368 -3.50 -0.77 21.43
CA LEU A 368 -4.50 0.17 21.92
C LEU A 368 -5.39 -0.49 22.99
N LEU A 369 -5.83 -1.72 22.78
CA LEU A 369 -6.60 -2.48 23.77
C LEU A 369 -5.77 -2.76 25.03
N ASN A 370 -4.53 -3.25 24.87
CA ASN A 370 -3.65 -3.59 26.00
C ASN A 370 -3.21 -2.35 26.79
N SER A 371 -3.07 -1.19 26.14
CA SER A 371 -2.74 0.08 26.79
C SER A 371 -3.92 0.73 27.50
N GLY A 372 -5.14 0.22 27.33
CA GLY A 372 -6.35 0.81 27.87
C GLY A 372 -6.72 2.13 27.19
N ALA A 373 -6.45 2.26 25.89
CA ALA A 373 -6.76 3.46 25.14
C ALA A 373 -8.24 3.85 25.27
N PRO A 374 -8.55 5.15 25.47
CA PRO A 374 -9.91 5.61 25.53
C PRO A 374 -10.62 5.37 24.19
N VAL A 375 -11.90 5.04 24.27
CA VAL A 375 -12.76 4.87 23.09
C VAL A 375 -13.50 6.16 22.78
N ASP A 376 -13.93 6.32 21.52
CA ASP A 376 -14.73 7.47 21.09
C ASP A 376 -15.96 7.67 21.98
N LYS A 377 -16.36 8.92 22.18
CA LYS A 377 -17.45 9.32 23.09
C LYS A 377 -18.78 8.64 22.77
N GLY A 378 -19.05 8.33 21.50
CA GLY A 378 -20.25 7.62 21.08
C GLY A 378 -20.33 6.21 21.64
N PHE A 379 -19.22 5.51 21.74
CA PHE A 379 -19.17 4.18 22.34
C PHE A 379 -19.22 4.26 23.87
N SER A 380 -18.49 5.19 24.48
CA SER A 380 -18.44 5.33 25.94
C SER A 380 -19.75 5.87 26.52
N SER A 381 -20.44 6.79 25.86
CA SER A 381 -21.69 7.38 26.33
C SER A 381 -22.81 6.36 26.50
N SER A 382 -22.77 5.29 25.71
CA SER A 382 -23.71 4.16 25.81
C SER A 382 -23.62 3.42 27.15
N PHE A 383 -22.48 3.51 27.84
CA PHE A 383 -22.21 2.85 29.14
C PHE A 383 -22.00 3.84 30.28
N ALA A 384 -21.97 5.14 30.04
CA ALA A 384 -21.66 6.17 31.03
C ALA A 384 -22.57 6.19 32.27
N LYS A 385 -23.75 5.58 32.16
CA LYS A 385 -24.71 5.46 33.26
C LYS A 385 -24.54 4.20 34.10
N THR A 386 -23.68 3.26 33.71
CA THR A 386 -23.43 2.01 34.42
C THR A 386 -22.00 1.95 34.89
N ARG A 387 -21.78 1.93 36.21
CA ARG A 387 -20.43 1.90 36.80
C ARG A 387 -19.79 0.51 36.81
N SER A 388 -20.51 -0.52 36.38
CA SER A 388 -20.12 -1.93 36.58
C SER A 388 -20.18 -2.78 35.31
N THR A 389 -20.51 -2.21 34.14
CA THR A 389 -20.61 -2.97 32.90
C THR A 389 -19.75 -2.30 31.81
N GLU A 390 -18.99 -3.13 31.10
CA GLU A 390 -18.17 -2.74 29.97
C GLU A 390 -18.69 -3.39 28.69
N GLY A 391 -18.32 -2.82 27.52
CA GLY A 391 -18.55 -3.45 26.23
C GLY A 391 -17.71 -4.73 26.09
N PHE A 392 -18.26 -5.74 25.43
CA PHE A 392 -17.54 -6.97 25.09
C PHE A 392 -17.79 -7.36 23.65
N ALA A 393 -18.86 -8.13 23.36
CA ALA A 393 -19.24 -8.53 22.00
C ALA A 393 -19.67 -7.34 21.11
N LEU A 394 -20.23 -6.29 21.72
CA LEU A 394 -20.43 -4.97 21.15
C LEU A 394 -19.66 -3.95 21.98
N PHE A 395 -19.03 -3.00 21.32
CA PHE A 395 -18.28 -1.89 21.92
C PHE A 395 -17.06 -2.30 22.75
N GLY A 396 -16.61 -3.55 22.64
CA GLY A 396 -15.43 -4.08 23.32
C GLY A 396 -14.39 -4.65 22.36
N GLY A 397 -13.35 -5.27 22.91
CA GLY A 397 -12.22 -5.82 22.16
C GLY A 397 -12.62 -6.75 21.01
N PRO A 398 -13.47 -7.77 21.21
CA PRO A 398 -13.91 -8.64 20.12
C PRO A 398 -14.59 -7.90 18.96
N HIS A 399 -15.30 -6.81 19.26
CA HIS A 399 -15.98 -6.03 18.22
C HIS A 399 -14.98 -5.31 17.30
N ILE A 400 -14.06 -4.54 17.88
CA ILE A 400 -13.08 -3.80 17.07
C ILE A 400 -12.12 -4.74 16.31
N LEU A 401 -11.70 -5.84 16.93
CA LEU A 401 -10.87 -6.84 16.26
C LEU A 401 -11.58 -7.44 15.03
N THR A 402 -12.89 -7.72 15.14
CA THR A 402 -13.69 -8.19 14.00
C THR A 402 -13.81 -7.12 12.92
N LEU A 403 -14.09 -5.87 13.28
CA LEU A 403 -14.22 -4.77 12.31
C LEU A 403 -12.94 -4.55 11.51
N VAL A 404 -11.78 -4.55 12.15
CA VAL A 404 -10.48 -4.39 11.50
C VAL A 404 -10.19 -5.52 10.52
N THR A 405 -10.46 -6.76 10.89
CA THR A 405 -10.19 -7.91 10.01
C THR A 405 -11.20 -8.03 8.87
N GLU A 406 -12.48 -7.73 9.11
CA GLU A 406 -13.50 -7.75 8.07
C GLU A 406 -13.26 -6.68 7.01
N VAL A 407 -13.01 -5.43 7.44
CA VAL A 407 -12.82 -4.32 6.51
C VAL A 407 -11.63 -4.53 5.58
N ALA A 408 -10.57 -5.18 6.07
CA ALA A 408 -9.38 -5.51 5.29
C ALA A 408 -9.72 -6.32 4.02
N THR A 409 -10.52 -7.37 4.17
CA THR A 409 -10.93 -8.22 3.05
C THR A 409 -11.86 -7.47 2.09
N ARG A 410 -12.81 -6.71 2.62
CA ARG A 410 -13.77 -5.95 1.81
C ARG A 410 -13.04 -4.86 1.00
N ALA A 411 -12.09 -4.15 1.61
CA ALA A 411 -11.25 -3.16 0.94
C ALA A 411 -10.39 -3.79 -0.17
N LEU A 412 -9.80 -4.97 0.10
CA LEU A 412 -8.99 -5.68 -0.88
C LEU A 412 -9.81 -6.11 -2.10
N THR A 413 -11.01 -6.65 -1.89
CA THR A 413 -11.91 -7.04 -2.98
C THR A 413 -12.27 -5.85 -3.86
N ALA A 414 -12.66 -4.72 -3.26
CA ALA A 414 -13.03 -3.50 -3.99
C ALA A 414 -11.86 -2.94 -4.83
N VAL A 415 -10.67 -2.85 -4.26
CA VAL A 415 -9.51 -2.32 -4.99
C VAL A 415 -9.04 -3.27 -6.11
N ARG A 416 -9.22 -4.58 -5.94
CA ARG A 416 -8.94 -5.53 -7.03
C ARG A 416 -9.86 -5.33 -8.21
N TYR A 417 -11.14 -5.06 -7.97
CA TYR A 417 -12.06 -4.70 -9.04
C TYR A 417 -11.54 -3.48 -9.82
N GLN A 418 -11.15 -2.40 -9.13
CA GLN A 418 -10.62 -1.20 -9.78
C GLN A 418 -9.35 -1.51 -10.60
N LYS A 419 -8.43 -2.29 -10.05
CA LYS A 419 -7.18 -2.70 -10.66
C LYS A 419 -7.33 -3.38 -12.03
N PHE A 420 -8.23 -4.33 -12.10
CA PHE A 420 -8.34 -5.20 -13.27
C PHE A 420 -9.42 -4.77 -14.25
N ASN A 421 -10.45 -4.07 -13.78
CA ASN A 421 -11.58 -3.68 -14.63
C ASN A 421 -11.53 -2.22 -15.08
N ASN A 422 -10.80 -1.36 -14.35
CA ASN A 422 -10.76 0.06 -14.64
C ASN A 422 -9.33 0.58 -14.88
N HIS A 423 -8.41 0.38 -13.93
CA HIS A 423 -7.06 0.95 -13.93
C HIS A 423 -5.99 -0.11 -14.17
N LEU A 424 -5.70 -0.41 -15.40
CA LEU A 424 -4.67 -1.39 -15.79
C LEU A 424 -3.25 -0.78 -15.80
N ARG A 425 -2.92 0.03 -14.80
CA ARG A 425 -1.68 0.82 -14.73
C ARG A 425 -0.43 -0.06 -14.66
N ALA A 426 0.56 0.25 -15.49
CA ALA A 426 1.89 -0.36 -15.46
C ALA A 426 2.60 -0.08 -14.13
N ARG A 427 3.40 -1.04 -13.68
CA ARG A 427 4.28 -0.91 -12.52
C ARG A 427 5.46 0.03 -12.81
N PRO A 428 6.07 0.67 -11.79
CA PRO A 428 7.21 1.55 -11.97
C PRO A 428 8.39 0.90 -12.69
N GLU A 429 8.68 -0.37 -12.41
CA GLU A 429 9.73 -1.13 -13.09
C GLU A 429 9.54 -1.23 -14.61
N VAL A 430 8.28 -1.22 -15.06
CA VAL A 430 7.96 -1.27 -16.50
C VAL A 430 8.19 0.09 -17.14
N LEU A 431 7.78 1.19 -16.49
CA LEU A 431 8.05 2.55 -17.00
C LEU A 431 9.55 2.85 -17.01
N ALA A 432 10.27 2.45 -15.95
CA ALA A 432 11.73 2.57 -15.89
C ALA A 432 12.42 1.85 -17.05
N ALA A 433 11.97 0.64 -17.40
CA ALA A 433 12.55 -0.08 -18.54
C ALA A 433 12.28 0.60 -19.89
N ARG A 434 11.15 1.28 -20.02
CA ARG A 434 10.85 2.08 -21.23
C ARG A 434 11.73 3.32 -21.31
N ILE A 435 12.00 3.97 -20.18
CA ILE A 435 12.99 5.05 -20.08
C ILE A 435 14.38 4.51 -20.43
N ALA A 436 14.77 3.35 -19.90
CA ALA A 436 16.04 2.70 -20.20
C ALA A 436 16.17 2.28 -21.67
N ALA A 437 15.09 1.88 -22.32
CA ALA A 437 15.07 1.57 -23.74
C ALA A 437 15.30 2.82 -24.63
N VAL A 438 14.79 3.97 -24.22
CA VAL A 438 15.10 5.26 -24.87
C VAL A 438 16.58 5.61 -24.67
N ASP A 439 17.09 5.55 -23.43
CA ASP A 439 18.48 5.83 -23.07
C ASP A 439 19.47 4.92 -23.82
N GLY A 440 19.12 3.65 -23.94
CA GLY A 440 19.94 2.63 -24.62
C GLY A 440 19.82 2.59 -26.13
N GLY A 441 19.01 3.44 -26.75
CA GLY A 441 18.85 3.50 -28.21
C GLY A 441 18.16 2.26 -28.80
N ALA A 442 17.15 1.72 -28.16
CA ALA A 442 16.50 0.44 -28.51
C ALA A 442 15.71 0.44 -29.85
N GLY A 443 15.78 1.45 -30.67
CA GLY A 443 15.05 1.51 -31.94
C GLY A 443 13.51 1.44 -31.74
N LEU A 444 13.00 2.18 -30.80
CA LEU A 444 11.57 2.24 -30.50
C LEU A 444 10.79 2.86 -31.68
N SER A 445 9.49 2.54 -31.76
CA SER A 445 8.61 3.22 -32.71
C SER A 445 8.58 4.72 -32.48
N SER A 446 8.26 5.50 -33.54
CA SER A 446 8.17 6.96 -33.43
C SER A 446 7.15 7.42 -32.39
N SER A 447 6.05 6.68 -32.22
CA SER A 447 5.04 6.96 -31.18
C SER A 447 5.59 6.71 -29.76
N ALA A 448 6.28 5.59 -29.54
CA ALA A 448 6.90 5.27 -28.27
C ALA A 448 7.97 6.31 -27.88
N SER A 449 8.85 6.65 -28.81
CA SER A 449 9.88 7.66 -28.57
C SER A 449 9.29 9.04 -28.26
N LYS A 450 8.19 9.42 -28.92
CA LYS A 450 7.49 10.68 -28.64
C LYS A 450 6.75 10.71 -27.30
N ALA A 451 6.27 9.57 -26.84
CA ALA A 451 5.55 9.48 -25.57
C ALA A 451 6.52 9.46 -24.36
N ILE A 452 7.61 8.69 -24.48
CA ILE A 452 8.53 8.43 -23.36
C ILE A 452 9.69 9.43 -23.33
N GLY A 453 10.16 9.86 -24.51
CA GLY A 453 11.33 10.75 -24.67
C GLY A 453 11.27 12.02 -23.82
N PRO A 454 10.14 12.75 -23.76
CA PRO A 454 10.03 13.95 -22.92
C PRO A 454 10.27 13.68 -21.43
N MET A 455 9.79 12.55 -20.88
CA MET A 455 10.06 12.16 -19.50
C MET A 455 11.52 11.76 -19.31
N HIS A 456 12.08 10.97 -20.23
CA HIS A 456 13.50 10.63 -20.21
C HIS A 456 14.37 11.89 -20.15
N ASN A 457 14.13 12.86 -21.05
CA ASN A 457 14.89 14.10 -21.09
C ASN A 457 14.78 14.89 -19.78
N MET A 458 13.56 15.05 -19.24
CA MET A 458 13.33 15.76 -17.98
C MET A 458 14.09 15.11 -16.80
N LEU A 459 14.08 13.78 -16.70
CA LEU A 459 14.80 13.05 -15.66
C LEU A 459 16.33 13.07 -15.86
N SER A 460 16.79 13.11 -17.11
CA SER A 460 18.20 13.27 -17.46
C SER A 460 18.70 14.68 -17.12
N ASP A 461 17.97 15.73 -17.50
CA ASP A 461 18.33 17.13 -17.30
C ASP A 461 18.52 17.50 -15.83
N ILE A 462 17.79 16.85 -14.94
CA ILE A 462 17.96 17.03 -13.47
C ILE A 462 19.11 16.20 -12.90
N GLY A 463 19.78 15.36 -13.71
CA GLY A 463 20.90 14.51 -13.31
C GLY A 463 20.50 13.27 -12.51
N LEU A 464 19.21 12.86 -12.56
CA LEU A 464 18.72 11.69 -11.84
C LEU A 464 19.11 10.40 -12.56
N LEU A 465 18.96 10.33 -13.89
CA LEU A 465 19.27 9.12 -14.63
C LEU A 465 20.75 8.75 -14.53
N ASP A 466 21.67 9.72 -14.52
CA ASP A 466 23.10 9.45 -14.33
C ASP A 466 23.38 8.85 -12.94
N TRP A 467 22.69 9.31 -11.90
CA TRP A 467 22.82 8.73 -10.57
C TRP A 467 22.30 7.28 -10.52
N VAL A 468 21.18 6.99 -11.19
CA VAL A 468 20.65 5.63 -11.30
C VAL A 468 21.59 4.72 -12.11
N LYS A 469 22.16 5.22 -13.21
CA LYS A 469 23.13 4.48 -14.03
C LYS A 469 24.37 4.09 -13.26
N GLU A 470 24.95 5.05 -12.54
CA GLU A 470 26.11 4.81 -11.66
C GLU A 470 25.78 3.74 -10.60
N HIS A 471 24.60 3.80 -9.99
CA HIS A 471 24.14 2.81 -9.02
C HIS A 471 24.03 1.42 -9.66
N ASN A 472 23.37 1.31 -10.82
CA ASN A 472 23.16 0.04 -11.51
C ASN A 472 24.47 -0.57 -12.02
N GLU A 473 25.36 0.23 -12.56
CA GLU A 473 26.69 -0.23 -12.97
C GLU A 473 27.46 -0.81 -11.80
N ASN A 474 27.46 -0.14 -10.64
CA ASN A 474 28.09 -0.64 -9.42
C ASN A 474 27.44 -1.95 -8.94
N GLN A 475 26.11 -2.11 -9.04
CA GLN A 475 25.43 -3.36 -8.71
C GLN A 475 25.85 -4.49 -9.66
N ASN A 476 25.81 -4.23 -10.95
CA ASN A 476 26.10 -5.20 -12.01
C ASN A 476 27.57 -5.64 -12.05
N GLN A 477 28.50 -4.83 -11.52
CA GLN A 477 29.91 -5.21 -11.35
C GLN A 477 30.14 -6.11 -10.13
N ARG A 478 29.35 -5.96 -9.07
CA ARG A 478 29.51 -6.72 -7.80
C ARG A 478 28.83 -8.08 -7.83
N GLU A 479 27.66 -8.17 -8.46
CA GLU A 479 26.83 -9.37 -8.51
C GLU A 479 26.88 -9.95 -9.91
N PRO A 480 27.15 -11.26 -10.07
CA PRO A 480 27.12 -11.88 -11.39
C PRO A 480 25.70 -11.81 -11.97
N ILE A 481 25.58 -11.25 -13.16
CA ILE A 481 24.32 -11.19 -13.89
C ILE A 481 23.88 -12.61 -14.21
N LYS A 482 22.73 -12.99 -13.69
CA LYS A 482 22.12 -14.28 -13.99
C LYS A 482 21.42 -14.20 -15.34
N GLN A 483 22.08 -14.68 -16.37
CA GLN A 483 21.47 -14.80 -17.71
C GLN A 483 20.65 -16.06 -17.78
N TYR A 484 19.35 -15.91 -17.82
CA TYR A 484 18.39 -17.01 -17.93
C TYR A 484 17.84 -17.18 -19.34
N LEU A 485 17.93 -16.15 -20.17
CA LEU A 485 17.54 -16.20 -21.59
C LEU A 485 18.68 -16.75 -22.43
N SER A 486 18.59 -18.02 -22.83
CA SER A 486 19.50 -18.58 -23.83
C SER A 486 19.20 -17.98 -25.21
N GLY A 487 20.07 -17.15 -25.76
CA GLY A 487 20.28 -17.10 -27.19
C GLY A 487 19.92 -15.85 -27.98
N LYS A 488 19.27 -14.81 -27.45
CA LYS A 488 19.11 -13.54 -28.21
C LYS A 488 19.47 -12.35 -27.34
N LYS A 489 20.73 -11.97 -27.39
CA LYS A 489 21.18 -10.70 -26.80
C LYS A 489 20.60 -9.55 -27.60
N SER A 490 19.91 -8.62 -26.93
CA SER A 490 19.60 -7.30 -27.49
C SER A 490 20.81 -6.38 -27.34
N GLY A 491 20.84 -5.26 -28.04
CA GLY A 491 21.84 -4.21 -27.80
C GLY A 491 21.83 -3.72 -26.34
N LEU A 492 20.66 -3.79 -25.67
CA LEU A 492 20.49 -3.42 -24.26
C LEU A 492 21.15 -4.41 -23.30
N SER A 493 21.20 -5.70 -23.64
CA SER A 493 21.84 -6.76 -22.84
C SER A 493 23.36 -6.61 -22.74
N SER A 494 23.99 -5.80 -23.56
CA SER A 494 25.42 -5.53 -23.49
C SER A 494 25.80 -4.36 -22.57
N ARG A 495 24.81 -3.67 -22.02
CA ARG A 495 25.01 -2.47 -21.19
C ARG A 495 24.77 -2.80 -19.70
N ASN A 496 25.71 -2.38 -18.86
CA ASN A 496 25.61 -2.50 -17.40
C ASN A 496 25.09 -1.22 -16.73
N ASP A 497 24.94 -0.14 -17.50
CA ASP A 497 24.68 1.22 -17.04
C ASP A 497 23.29 1.74 -17.46
N LEU A 498 22.32 0.86 -17.71
CA LEU A 498 20.96 1.30 -18.05
C LEU A 498 20.23 1.85 -16.82
N PRO A 499 19.41 2.92 -16.97
CA PRO A 499 18.62 3.49 -15.88
C PRO A 499 17.35 2.67 -15.59
N LEU A 500 17.50 1.36 -15.38
CA LEU A 500 16.46 0.49 -14.86
C LEU A 500 16.18 0.84 -13.40
N LEU A 501 14.95 0.58 -12.92
CA LEU A 501 14.61 0.78 -11.51
C LEU A 501 15.24 -0.33 -10.66
N PRO A 502 16.16 0.01 -9.72
CA PRO A 502 16.66 -0.97 -8.76
C PRO A 502 15.53 -1.46 -7.87
N MET A 503 15.22 -2.74 -7.89
CA MET A 503 14.13 -3.33 -7.12
C MET A 503 14.61 -3.90 -5.79
N ALA A 504 13.75 -3.81 -4.76
CA ALA A 504 14.05 -4.40 -3.45
C ALA A 504 13.98 -5.94 -3.46
N PHE A 505 13.24 -6.51 -4.41
CA PHE A 505 12.96 -7.95 -4.50
C PHE A 505 13.35 -8.49 -5.86
N ALA A 506 13.81 -9.75 -5.88
CA ALA A 506 14.21 -10.42 -7.11
C ALA A 506 13.05 -10.54 -8.12
N GLU A 507 11.83 -10.79 -7.64
CA GLU A 507 10.64 -10.86 -8.48
C GLU A 507 10.06 -9.50 -8.86
N GLY A 508 10.59 -8.40 -8.34
CA GLY A 508 10.05 -7.06 -8.58
C GLY A 508 8.62 -6.88 -8.09
N SER A 509 7.77 -6.26 -8.91
CA SER A 509 6.37 -6.01 -8.56
C SER A 509 5.50 -7.27 -8.64
N PRO A 510 4.41 -7.34 -7.88
CA PRO A 510 3.39 -8.37 -8.04
C PRO A 510 2.78 -8.40 -9.44
N MET A 511 2.28 -9.57 -9.86
CA MET A 511 1.70 -9.80 -11.19
C MET A 511 0.24 -9.32 -11.29
N HIS A 512 0.00 -8.08 -10.88
CA HIS A 512 -1.28 -7.37 -11.03
C HIS A 512 -1.03 -5.86 -11.21
N PRO A 513 -1.98 -5.11 -11.78
CA PRO A 513 -1.82 -3.68 -12.05
C PRO A 513 -1.42 -2.85 -10.83
N ALA A 514 -0.81 -1.69 -11.04
CA ALA A 514 -0.33 -0.84 -9.95
C ALA A 514 -1.47 -0.12 -9.21
N TYR A 515 -2.39 0.47 -9.93
CA TYR A 515 -3.43 1.35 -9.40
C TYR A 515 -4.79 0.62 -9.30
N GLY A 516 -5.40 0.54 -8.15
CA GLY A 516 -4.98 0.99 -6.81
C GLY A 516 -4.08 -0.02 -6.08
N ALA A 517 -3.46 0.47 -5.03
CA ALA A 517 -2.58 -0.32 -4.19
C ALA A 517 -3.35 -1.10 -3.11
N GLY A 518 -3.24 -2.43 -3.11
CA GLY A 518 -3.92 -3.28 -2.13
C GLY A 518 -3.55 -2.93 -0.69
N HIS A 519 -2.25 -2.83 -0.38
CA HIS A 519 -1.76 -2.44 0.95
C HIS A 519 -2.31 -1.09 1.39
N ALA A 520 -2.32 -0.09 0.51
CA ALA A 520 -2.80 1.25 0.86
C ALA A 520 -4.32 1.30 1.08
N THR A 521 -5.11 0.56 0.28
CA THR A 521 -6.56 0.49 0.47
C THR A 521 -6.91 -0.19 1.80
N VAL A 522 -6.23 -1.29 2.11
CA VAL A 522 -6.40 -1.98 3.40
C VAL A 522 -5.93 -1.09 4.55
N ALA A 523 -4.81 -0.37 4.38
CA ALA A 523 -4.31 0.60 5.36
C ALA A 523 -5.36 1.68 5.68
N GLY A 524 -5.87 2.33 4.65
CA GLY A 524 -6.90 3.36 4.80
C GLY A 524 -8.14 2.83 5.50
N ALA A 525 -8.60 1.65 5.11
CA ALA A 525 -9.80 1.05 5.68
C ALA A 525 -9.61 0.65 7.16
N CYS A 526 -8.55 -0.06 7.48
CA CYS A 526 -8.30 -0.54 8.85
C CYS A 526 -8.03 0.61 9.82
N VAL A 527 -7.22 1.60 9.41
CA VAL A 527 -6.93 2.77 10.25
C VAL A 527 -8.19 3.60 10.50
N THR A 528 -9.06 3.72 9.51
CA THR A 528 -10.34 4.42 9.69
C THR A 528 -11.24 3.71 10.71
N MET A 529 -11.29 2.38 10.72
CA MET A 529 -11.97 1.62 11.77
C MET A 529 -11.39 1.91 13.15
N LEU A 530 -10.06 1.96 13.28
CA LEU A 530 -9.40 2.25 14.55
C LEU A 530 -9.67 3.67 15.02
N LYS A 531 -9.59 4.68 14.14
CA LYS A 531 -9.88 6.08 14.47
C LYS A 531 -11.34 6.29 14.86
N ALA A 532 -12.27 5.56 14.24
CA ALA A 532 -13.68 5.64 14.58
C ALA A 532 -14.02 5.01 15.94
N PHE A 533 -13.24 4.02 16.37
CA PHE A 533 -13.49 3.30 17.63
C PHE A 533 -12.74 3.89 18.82
N PHE A 534 -11.46 4.22 18.66
CA PHE A 534 -10.65 4.83 19.71
C PHE A 534 -10.69 6.36 19.62
N ASP A 535 -10.49 7.03 20.75
CA ASP A 535 -10.37 8.48 20.76
C ASP A 535 -9.04 8.89 20.10
N GLU A 536 -9.13 9.51 18.93
CA GLU A 536 -7.95 9.88 18.12
C GLU A 536 -7.09 10.98 18.75
N ASP A 537 -7.65 11.76 19.69
CA ASP A 537 -6.95 12.84 20.38
C ASP A 537 -6.18 12.35 21.62
N ALA A 538 -6.32 11.07 22.00
CA ALA A 538 -5.53 10.49 23.07
C ALA A 538 -4.03 10.58 22.79
N GLU A 539 -3.26 10.98 23.81
CA GLU A 539 -1.81 11.14 23.76
C GLU A 539 -1.10 9.85 24.19
N LEU A 540 -0.02 9.52 23.49
CA LEU A 540 0.85 8.40 23.84
C LEU A 540 1.85 8.84 24.91
N ILE A 541 1.79 8.24 26.09
CA ILE A 541 2.59 8.64 27.25
C ILE A 541 3.19 7.44 27.98
N ILE A 542 4.25 7.71 28.74
CA ILE A 542 4.79 6.85 29.78
C ILE A 542 4.32 7.42 31.11
N ASN A 543 3.52 6.67 31.87
CA ASN A 543 3.04 7.13 33.17
C ASN A 543 4.13 7.04 34.26
N ALA A 544 3.84 7.53 35.46
CA ALA A 544 4.77 7.54 36.60
C ALA A 544 5.29 6.14 37.00
N ASN A 545 4.58 5.07 36.65
CA ASN A 545 4.97 3.69 36.89
C ASN A 545 5.77 3.07 35.72
N GLY A 546 6.15 3.85 34.73
CA GLY A 546 6.86 3.39 33.54
C GLY A 546 6.00 2.63 32.52
N ARG A 547 4.68 2.64 32.67
CA ARG A 547 3.76 1.98 31.71
C ARG A 547 3.46 2.88 30.52
N HIS A 548 3.41 2.29 29.34
CA HIS A 548 2.99 2.94 28.11
C HIS A 548 1.48 2.91 27.99
N GLN A 549 0.87 4.06 27.77
CA GLN A 549 -0.58 4.24 27.73
C GLN A 549 -0.98 5.27 26.67
N ALA A 550 -2.21 5.18 26.21
CA ALA A 550 -2.89 6.26 25.50
C ALA A 550 -3.91 6.90 26.46
N VAL A 551 -3.83 8.22 26.66
CA VAL A 551 -4.69 8.94 27.62
C VAL A 551 -5.22 10.24 27.02
N LEU A 552 -6.40 10.66 27.44
CA LEU A 552 -6.91 11.99 27.07
C LEU A 552 -6.09 13.10 27.74
N PRO A 553 -5.86 14.24 27.05
CA PRO A 553 -5.07 15.37 27.57
C PRO A 553 -5.56 15.89 28.92
N GLU A 554 -6.86 15.84 29.19
CA GLU A 554 -7.48 16.30 30.44
C GLU A 554 -7.04 15.51 31.67
N PHE A 555 -6.61 14.27 31.48
CA PHE A 555 -6.11 13.38 32.53
C PHE A 555 -4.58 13.39 32.62
N GLY A 556 -3.91 14.01 31.66
CA GLY A 556 -2.45 14.09 31.55
C GLY A 556 -1.89 15.20 32.44
N LYS A 557 -1.64 14.93 33.72
CA LYS A 557 -0.91 15.86 34.59
C LYS A 557 0.59 15.86 34.22
N THR A 558 1.25 16.97 34.54
CA THR A 558 2.57 17.47 34.15
C THR A 558 3.78 16.54 34.27
N ASP A 559 3.67 15.34 34.85
CA ASP A 559 4.79 14.42 35.10
C ASP A 559 4.85 13.24 34.11
N GLN A 560 4.17 13.34 32.98
CA GLN A 560 4.08 12.26 32.00
C GLN A 560 5.07 12.48 30.87
N CYS A 561 5.89 11.46 30.60
CA CYS A 561 6.86 11.48 29.51
C CYS A 561 6.17 11.06 28.19
N PRO A 562 6.29 11.82 27.10
CA PRO A 562 5.79 11.39 25.79
C PRO A 562 6.46 10.09 25.34
N ILE A 563 5.70 9.20 24.73
CA ILE A 563 6.24 8.05 24.00
C ILE A 563 6.83 8.57 22.69
N CYS A 564 8.11 8.33 22.47
CA CYS A 564 8.78 8.63 21.21
C CYS A 564 10.04 7.77 21.10
N TYR A 565 9.94 6.65 20.38
CA TYR A 565 11.06 5.74 20.19
C TYR A 565 11.51 5.73 18.74
N GLU A 566 12.81 5.56 18.56
CA GLU A 566 13.47 5.39 17.27
C GLU A 566 14.44 4.22 17.33
N PRO A 567 14.60 3.49 16.20
CA PRO A 567 15.63 2.47 16.09
C PRO A 567 17.03 3.08 16.25
N SER A 568 17.85 2.45 17.08
CA SER A 568 19.25 2.81 17.31
C SER A 568 20.16 1.61 17.09
N ASN A 569 21.47 1.82 17.09
CA ASN A 569 22.44 0.77 16.88
C ASN A 569 22.10 -0.12 15.66
N ASN A 570 21.84 0.54 14.50
CA ASN A 570 21.44 -0.13 13.26
C ASN A 570 20.19 -1.02 13.40
N GLY A 571 19.22 -0.60 14.22
CA GLY A 571 17.97 -1.33 14.47
C GLY A 571 18.07 -2.47 15.48
N ALA A 572 19.21 -2.63 16.17
CA ALA A 572 19.33 -3.63 17.22
C ALA A 572 18.50 -3.30 18.46
N GLU A 573 18.27 -2.03 18.71
CA GLU A 573 17.61 -1.50 19.91
C GLU A 573 16.68 -0.36 19.56
N LEU A 574 15.71 -0.10 20.46
CA LEU A 574 14.90 1.13 20.46
C LEU A 574 15.46 2.09 21.51
N ARG A 575 15.65 3.33 21.10
CA ARG A 575 16.03 4.42 21.99
C ARG A 575 14.90 5.44 22.06
N GLN A 576 14.61 5.90 23.26
CA GLN A 576 13.70 7.02 23.45
C GLN A 576 14.32 8.29 22.86
N SER A 577 13.58 8.93 21.96
CA SER A 577 13.97 10.19 21.33
C SER A 577 13.35 11.35 22.09
N SER A 578 14.05 12.47 22.15
CA SER A 578 13.52 13.71 22.72
C SER A 578 12.67 14.44 21.68
N SER A 579 11.46 13.98 21.45
CA SER A 579 10.51 14.79 20.66
C SER A 579 9.81 15.79 21.57
N PRO A 580 9.79 17.07 21.22
CA PRO A 580 9.03 18.07 21.98
C PRO A 580 7.52 17.92 21.81
N ASN A 581 7.08 17.15 20.81
CA ASN A 581 5.67 17.00 20.49
C ASN A 581 5.11 15.71 21.08
N LYS A 582 4.00 15.82 21.79
CA LYS A 582 3.19 14.68 22.20
C LYS A 582 2.57 14.04 20.96
N LEU A 583 2.72 12.74 20.84
CA LEU A 583 2.18 11.97 19.72
C LEU A 583 0.75 11.54 20.05
N LYS A 584 -0.19 11.76 19.14
CA LYS A 584 -1.59 11.39 19.30
C LYS A 584 -1.90 10.07 18.60
N VAL A 585 -2.87 9.32 19.11
CA VAL A 585 -3.34 8.06 18.52
C VAL A 585 -3.70 8.24 17.05
N GLY A 586 -4.54 9.22 16.71
CA GLY A 586 -4.98 9.47 15.33
C GLY A 586 -3.82 9.80 14.39
N HIS A 587 -2.85 10.59 14.85
CA HIS A 587 -1.65 10.94 14.07
C HIS A 587 -0.75 9.72 13.83
N GLU A 588 -0.55 8.90 14.85
CA GLU A 588 0.27 7.68 14.73
C GLU A 588 -0.42 6.62 13.88
N LEU A 589 -1.76 6.54 13.89
CA LEU A 589 -2.52 5.68 12.99
C LEU A 589 -2.43 6.14 11.53
N ASN A 590 -2.53 7.45 11.26
CA ASN A 590 -2.31 8.00 9.92
C ASN A 590 -0.88 7.71 9.43
N LYS A 591 0.12 7.91 10.30
CA LYS A 591 1.51 7.57 10.01
C LYS A 591 1.70 6.07 9.73
N LEU A 592 1.04 5.20 10.50
CA LEU A 592 1.05 3.75 10.26
C LEU A 592 0.54 3.42 8.86
N ALA A 593 -0.62 3.97 8.49
CA ALA A 593 -1.20 3.75 7.17
C ALA A 593 -0.25 4.21 6.06
N ALA A 594 0.36 5.38 6.22
CA ALA A 594 1.33 5.91 5.26
C ALA A 594 2.62 5.08 5.20
N ASN A 595 3.17 4.66 6.34
CA ASN A 595 4.39 3.84 6.37
C ASN A 595 4.21 2.53 5.61
N ILE A 596 3.12 1.80 5.83
CA ILE A 596 2.82 0.56 5.10
C ILE A 596 2.63 0.83 3.61
N SER A 597 1.88 1.85 3.26
CA SER A 597 1.57 2.19 1.87
C SER A 597 2.81 2.66 1.11
N ILE A 598 3.58 3.60 1.66
CA ILE A 598 4.81 4.13 1.08
C ILE A 598 5.93 3.09 1.12
N GLY A 599 5.90 2.13 2.04
CA GLY A 599 6.79 0.97 2.05
C GLY A 599 6.77 0.21 0.71
N ARG A 600 5.63 0.22 0.02
CA ARG A 600 5.53 -0.33 -1.36
C ARG A 600 6.25 0.55 -2.38
N ASN A 601 6.26 1.87 -2.20
CA ASN A 601 7.04 2.78 -3.04
C ASN A 601 8.55 2.59 -2.79
N MET A 602 8.96 2.41 -1.52
CA MET A 602 10.34 2.06 -1.13
C MET A 602 10.80 0.75 -1.77
N SER A 603 9.89 -0.16 -1.99
CA SER A 603 10.16 -1.43 -2.70
C SER A 603 10.33 -1.25 -4.21
N GLY A 604 9.90 -0.13 -4.78
CA GLY A 604 9.88 0.13 -6.24
C GLY A 604 8.61 -0.36 -6.94
N VAL A 605 7.55 -0.74 -6.22
CA VAL A 605 6.40 -1.43 -6.82
C VAL A 605 5.16 -0.56 -7.00
N HIS A 606 5.11 0.64 -6.40
CA HIS A 606 4.00 1.58 -6.50
C HIS A 606 4.48 3.03 -6.66
N TYR A 607 3.57 3.91 -7.14
CA TYR A 607 3.75 5.35 -7.26
C TYR A 607 3.07 6.08 -6.09
N TYR A 608 3.31 7.39 -5.95
CA TYR A 608 2.69 8.19 -4.90
C TYR A 608 1.16 8.23 -5.02
N THR A 609 0.63 8.40 -6.23
CA THR A 609 -0.83 8.38 -6.46
C THR A 609 -1.45 7.05 -6.05
N ASP A 610 -0.77 5.93 -6.30
CA ASP A 610 -1.25 4.61 -5.87
C ASP A 610 -1.42 4.57 -4.35
N TYR A 611 -0.52 5.22 -3.59
CA TYR A 611 -0.60 5.33 -2.14
C TYR A 611 -1.80 6.15 -1.68
N ILE A 612 -1.83 7.44 -2.02
CA ILE A 612 -2.77 8.38 -1.40
C ILE A 612 -4.22 8.11 -1.83
N GLU A 613 -4.47 7.86 -3.12
CA GLU A 613 -5.82 7.62 -3.61
C GLU A 613 -6.38 6.28 -3.15
N SER A 614 -5.52 5.27 -2.98
CA SER A 614 -5.96 3.98 -2.44
C SER A 614 -6.25 4.06 -0.94
N MET A 615 -5.50 4.85 -0.17
CA MET A 615 -5.84 5.11 1.24
C MET A 615 -7.21 5.77 1.37
N ARG A 616 -7.50 6.80 0.56
CA ARG A 616 -8.79 7.47 0.51
C ARG A 616 -9.92 6.53 0.10
N MET A 617 -9.65 5.64 -0.87
CA MET A 617 -10.60 4.59 -1.24
C MET A 617 -10.92 3.67 -0.05
N GLY A 618 -9.90 3.26 0.70
CA GLY A 618 -10.05 2.45 1.91
C GLY A 618 -10.88 3.16 2.98
N GLU A 619 -10.60 4.44 3.23
CA GLU A 619 -11.37 5.28 4.16
C GLU A 619 -12.85 5.36 3.76
N ALA A 620 -13.15 5.61 2.49
CA ALA A 620 -14.53 5.67 2.00
C ALA A 620 -15.28 4.34 2.16
N ILE A 621 -14.60 3.20 1.91
CA ILE A 621 -15.15 1.87 2.15
C ILE A 621 -15.46 1.67 3.64
N ALA A 622 -14.54 2.04 4.52
CA ALA A 622 -14.71 1.93 5.97
C ALA A 622 -15.87 2.80 6.48
N ILE A 623 -15.98 4.04 6.01
CA ILE A 623 -17.09 4.94 6.33
C ILE A 623 -18.44 4.29 5.97
N GLY A 624 -18.52 3.72 4.77
CA GLY A 624 -19.74 3.03 4.35
C GLY A 624 -20.10 1.83 5.21
N ILE A 625 -19.10 1.05 5.64
CA ILE A 625 -19.32 -0.08 6.54
C ILE A 625 -19.73 0.39 7.94
N LEU A 626 -19.10 1.45 8.46
CA LEU A 626 -19.46 2.04 9.76
C LEU A 626 -20.89 2.61 9.75
N GLU A 627 -21.33 3.22 8.65
CA GLU A 627 -22.69 3.66 8.47
C GLU A 627 -23.69 2.50 8.57
N GLU A 628 -23.40 1.37 7.91
CA GLU A 628 -24.20 0.16 8.00
C GLU A 628 -24.19 -0.43 9.41
N GLN A 629 -23.02 -0.47 10.06
CA GLN A 629 -22.87 -0.96 11.42
C GLN A 629 -23.63 -0.12 12.44
N ALA A 630 -23.63 1.20 12.30
CA ALA A 630 -24.32 2.11 13.21
C ALA A 630 -25.82 1.84 13.27
N LEU A 631 -26.43 1.27 12.23
CA LEU A 631 -27.82 0.81 12.23
C LEU A 631 -28.05 -0.42 13.11
N THR A 632 -27.01 -1.20 13.37
CA THR A 632 -27.11 -2.41 14.21
C THR A 632 -27.02 -2.09 15.71
N TYR A 633 -26.58 -0.90 16.08
CA TYR A 633 -26.42 -0.47 17.48
C TYR A 633 -27.75 -0.06 18.11
N THR A 634 -28.70 -0.99 18.07
CA THR A 634 -30.09 -0.78 18.57
C THR A 634 -30.18 -0.60 20.07
N TYR A 635 -29.07 -0.73 20.80
CA TYR A 635 -28.99 -0.52 22.24
C TYR A 635 -29.26 0.94 22.62
N ALA A 636 -28.86 1.90 21.80
CA ALA A 636 -29.07 3.32 22.04
C ALA A 636 -30.17 3.88 21.14
N ASN A 637 -30.92 4.86 21.66
CA ASN A 637 -31.92 5.60 20.85
C ASN A 637 -31.26 6.40 19.74
N SER A 638 -30.06 6.88 19.97
CA SER A 638 -29.18 7.54 19.02
C SER A 638 -27.73 7.13 19.31
N PHE A 639 -26.95 7.00 18.26
CA PHE A 639 -25.54 6.68 18.34
C PHE A 639 -24.78 7.62 17.38
N SER A 640 -23.63 8.11 17.77
CA SER A 640 -22.72 8.84 16.90
C SER A 640 -21.28 8.45 17.19
N MET A 641 -20.45 8.50 16.16
CA MET A 641 -18.99 8.38 16.25
C MET A 641 -18.37 9.42 15.33
N SER A 642 -17.15 9.84 15.65
CA SER A 642 -16.45 10.87 14.87
C SER A 642 -14.96 10.61 14.79
N PHE A 643 -14.35 10.99 13.68
CA PHE A 643 -12.90 10.91 13.46
C PHE A 643 -12.46 11.87 12.37
N THR A 644 -11.17 12.17 12.33
CA THR A 644 -10.55 13.00 11.29
C THR A 644 -10.16 12.15 10.09
N THR A 645 -10.60 12.57 8.90
CA THR A 645 -10.23 11.92 7.63
C THR A 645 -8.78 12.18 7.25
N PHE A 646 -8.26 11.45 6.24
CA PHE A 646 -6.94 11.73 5.68
C PHE A 646 -6.84 13.11 5.02
N ASP A 647 -7.97 13.71 4.64
CA ASP A 647 -8.06 15.07 4.10
C ASP A 647 -8.30 16.15 5.18
N ASN A 648 -8.09 15.81 6.45
CA ASN A 648 -8.25 16.71 7.60
C ASN A 648 -9.68 17.25 7.78
N LEU A 649 -10.70 16.47 7.40
CA LEU A 649 -12.10 16.78 7.68
C LEU A 649 -12.57 15.98 8.89
N LEU A 650 -13.40 16.58 9.73
CA LEU A 650 -14.14 15.84 10.75
C LEU A 650 -15.29 15.09 10.07
N CYS A 651 -15.21 13.76 10.11
CA CYS A 651 -16.32 12.88 9.70
C CYS A 651 -17.14 12.52 10.94
N GLU A 652 -18.45 12.75 10.88
CA GLU A 652 -19.39 12.30 11.91
C GLU A 652 -20.41 11.34 11.29
N ILE A 653 -20.55 10.17 11.92
CA ILE A 653 -21.54 9.14 11.56
C ILE A 653 -22.58 9.11 12.67
N SER A 654 -23.81 9.54 12.38
CA SER A 654 -24.90 9.60 13.34
C SER A 654 -26.05 8.69 12.94
N SER A 655 -26.55 7.89 13.87
CA SER A 655 -27.66 6.97 13.61
C SER A 655 -28.77 7.07 14.63
N LYS A 656 -29.97 6.76 14.16
CA LYS A 656 -31.17 6.47 14.97
C LYS A 656 -31.63 5.06 14.59
N PRO A 657 -31.01 4.02 15.14
CA PRO A 657 -31.18 2.64 14.67
C PRO A 657 -32.63 2.19 14.67
N LEU A 658 -33.39 2.57 15.70
CA LEU A 658 -34.82 2.23 15.84
C LEU A 658 -35.71 2.87 14.76
N LYS A 659 -35.22 3.95 14.13
CA LYS A 659 -35.89 4.60 12.99
C LYS A 659 -35.32 4.16 11.66
N GLY A 660 -34.29 3.30 11.65
CA GLY A 660 -33.58 2.89 10.44
C GLY A 660 -32.92 4.07 9.73
N GLN A 661 -32.44 5.07 10.47
CA GLN A 661 -31.82 6.27 9.92
C GLN A 661 -30.33 6.30 10.29
N CYS A 662 -29.50 6.61 9.30
CA CYS A 662 -28.09 6.91 9.49
C CYS A 662 -27.70 8.05 8.55
N SER A 663 -26.75 8.89 8.96
CA SER A 663 -26.21 9.98 8.18
C SER A 663 -24.72 10.11 8.41
N VAL A 664 -24.01 10.50 7.35
CA VAL A 664 -22.58 10.82 7.40
C VAL A 664 -22.44 12.30 7.02
N THR A 665 -21.73 13.05 7.85
CA THR A 665 -21.45 14.47 7.60
C THR A 665 -19.95 14.75 7.67
N PHE A 666 -19.51 15.74 6.91
CA PHE A 666 -18.13 16.20 6.91
C PHE A 666 -18.09 17.70 7.19
N SER A 667 -17.20 18.13 8.07
CA SER A 667 -16.98 19.53 8.42
C SER A 667 -15.48 19.85 8.54
N ASP A 668 -15.14 21.14 8.43
CA ASP A 668 -13.77 21.56 8.69
C ASP A 668 -13.45 21.42 10.18
N LYS A 669 -12.37 20.72 10.51
CA LYS A 669 -11.94 20.53 11.91
C LYS A 669 -11.65 21.87 12.60
N SER A 670 -11.20 22.87 11.85
CA SER A 670 -10.92 24.22 12.36
C SER A 670 -12.16 25.02 12.76
N ALA A 671 -13.34 24.65 12.28
CA ALA A 671 -14.60 25.36 12.60
C ALA A 671 -15.21 24.95 13.95
N ASN A 672 -14.72 23.87 14.56
CA ASN A 672 -15.30 23.28 15.78
C ASN A 672 -14.41 23.41 17.02
N VAL A 673 -13.36 24.22 16.99
CA VAL A 673 -12.62 24.57 18.21
C VAL A 673 -13.42 25.66 18.93
N PRO A 674 -14.01 25.40 20.10
CA PRO A 674 -14.60 26.47 20.93
C PRO A 674 -13.50 27.49 21.27
N ALA A 675 -13.81 28.78 21.07
CA ALA A 675 -12.93 29.90 21.34
C ALA A 675 -12.50 29.95 22.82
#